data_406d1af8f6f5c91544b0a2687a58b4bc
#
_entry.id   406d1af8f6f5c91544b0a2687a58b4bc
#
_cell.length_a   1.000
_cell.length_b   1.000
_cell.length_c   1.000
_cell.angle_alpha   90.00
_cell.angle_beta   90.00
_cell.angle_gamma   90.00
#
_symmetry.space_group_name_H-M   'P 1'
#
loop_
_entity.id
_entity.type
_entity.pdbx_description
1 polymer ?
#
loop_
_entity_poly.entity_id
_entity_poly.type
_entity_poly.pdbx_seq_one_letter_code
_entity_poly.pdbx_strand_id
1 'polypeptide(L)'
;MYAIGYFLIEYLDKPFSDEQSLTALNLYVRNWFLDKFKELTPPQKFAFKLINDKFNVLITAPTGSGKTMSGFLSIISKLFDYALEGKLENRVYCIYVSPLRSLNNDIYKNLSVPLDEIYAQIIKNKGMDIIKNNIKKVSVGVRTGDTTQKERRLQLIRPPNILVTTPESLAIMINSKRFIENIGGIEYLIIDEIHELASNKRGVHLSLSIERLMAIVKKNVVRIGLGATIYPLEEAAKFLVGYSAGNTLRECKVIDASWSKKLEVIALSPVNDLVHTPNKDIDNAIYKKIDSIIKNNRSTLIFTNTRSGTERVVFNLKSRYGYGNDIAAHHGSLSKDTRLEVEEKLKKGELSCVVTSTSLELGVDIGSIENVIQLGSSKSISRAVQRIGRAGHSFKSIAIGEVIALDRDDLIECSVMVDNVIKKRLDSFSTPKNALDVLAQHIIGMSLNKKWGVDEAYDLVRKAYPYNTLDKNEFIATINYLGGKYLGLEHHRVYGKIWYDEKEGTFNQRGRLSQVMYMLNLGTIPDDVAINVFTLDKKWVGSIEEEFMTKMKQHDIFALGGKLYEFLEAKETRCIVAAAKSLTPTIPPWFSEQLPLSFELAQYIGEFRKKLGDTLSLKQKNKSINKKADAILNLMPIDKNAKKIIYNYFIEQFLYTKIIPNNELILIEDTFEPNSTKNKKHLLIFHSMFGRRINDILSRIFAMELGEILDMNIDIILSDNGFILNIGELIVNSQMIDEIISNISSANISTMLKHNIRKTELMKRRFRHVAGRGFMVLRNYKGNKIGVRKQQLNSQMILKDIDQIDKNFPLLKETYREILYDLMDMPRAQQILYDIKEGKIKYKIIKTKFPSPFAHKMLIFGGLSNITLENTQQYLQN
;
A
#
# COMPACT_ATOMS: atom_id res chain seq x y z
N MET A 1 27.27 -37.09 2.70
CA MET A 1 27.89 -35.77 2.67
C MET A 1 26.75 -34.74 2.71
N TYR A 2 26.34 -34.29 3.90
CA TYR A 2 25.34 -33.24 4.05
C TYR A 2 26.01 -31.92 3.64
N ALA A 3 25.54 -31.32 2.55
CA ALA A 3 25.91 -29.94 2.16
C ALA A 3 25.44 -29.01 3.27
N ILE A 4 26.37 -28.39 3.97
CA ILE A 4 26.12 -27.24 4.85
C ILE A 4 25.63 -26.13 3.93
N GLY A 5 24.31 -25.97 3.83
CA GLY A 5 23.68 -24.85 3.12
C GLY A 5 24.06 -23.60 3.90
N TYR A 6 24.97 -22.80 3.36
CA TYR A 6 25.17 -21.43 3.82
C TYR A 6 23.83 -20.70 3.70
N PHE A 7 23.25 -20.33 4.83
CA PHE A 7 22.10 -19.44 4.86
C PHE A 7 22.55 -18.08 4.30
N LEU A 8 22.22 -17.81 3.05
CA LEU A 8 22.55 -16.54 2.38
C LEU A 8 21.82 -15.35 2.99
N ILE A 9 20.76 -15.60 3.77
CA ILE A 9 20.05 -14.64 4.60
C ILE A 9 20.29 -15.03 6.06
N GLU A 10 21.01 -14.20 6.80
CA GLU A 10 21.41 -14.45 8.17
C GLU A 10 20.73 -13.46 9.13
N TYR A 11 20.04 -14.00 10.12
CA TYR A 11 19.41 -13.22 11.19
C TYR A 11 20.41 -13.02 12.33
N LEU A 12 20.52 -11.79 12.80
CA LEU A 12 21.45 -11.44 13.88
C LEU A 12 20.69 -11.33 15.19
N ASP A 13 20.95 -12.25 16.12
CA ASP A 13 20.30 -12.33 17.41
C ASP A 13 20.99 -11.46 18.48
N LYS A 14 22.30 -11.27 18.38
CA LYS A 14 23.09 -10.55 19.39
C LYS A 14 23.68 -9.26 18.84
N PRO A 15 23.45 -8.10 19.50
CA PRO A 15 24.07 -6.84 19.13
C PRO A 15 25.57 -6.85 19.41
N PHE A 16 26.32 -6.04 18.68
CA PHE A 16 27.69 -5.73 19.02
C PHE A 16 27.76 -4.87 20.30
N SER A 17 28.89 -4.85 21.00
CA SER A 17 29.10 -3.92 22.10
C SER A 17 29.05 -2.46 21.61
N ASP A 18 28.70 -1.52 22.50
CA ASP A 18 28.65 -0.11 22.14
C ASP A 18 30.02 0.38 21.65
N GLU A 19 31.10 -0.13 22.25
CA GLU A 19 32.47 0.16 21.82
C GLU A 19 32.74 -0.35 20.39
N GLN A 20 32.42 -1.60 20.07
CA GLN A 20 32.59 -2.17 18.72
C GLN A 20 31.80 -1.41 17.67
N SER A 21 30.59 -0.96 18.02
CA SER A 21 29.73 -0.21 17.11
C SER A 21 30.24 1.22 16.88
N LEU A 22 30.71 1.88 17.94
CA LEU A 22 31.24 3.25 17.86
C LEU A 22 32.65 3.33 17.24
N THR A 23 33.48 2.31 17.41
CA THR A 23 34.81 2.27 16.77
C THR A 23 34.73 2.11 15.25
N ALA A 24 33.58 1.65 14.71
CA ALA A 24 33.32 1.64 13.28
C ALA A 24 33.14 3.03 12.68
N LEU A 25 32.99 4.07 13.50
CA LEU A 25 32.79 5.47 13.09
C LEU A 25 34.07 6.29 13.23
N ASN A 26 34.25 7.25 12.30
CA ASN A 26 35.26 8.30 12.38
C ASN A 26 35.15 9.06 13.71
N LEU A 27 36.29 9.50 14.27
CA LEU A 27 36.37 10.19 15.57
C LEU A 27 35.40 11.38 15.67
N TYR A 28 35.33 12.24 14.64
CA TYR A 28 34.48 13.43 14.66
C TYR A 28 32.99 13.07 14.61
N VAL A 29 32.63 12.09 13.78
CA VAL A 29 31.24 11.58 13.66
C VAL A 29 30.83 10.91 14.96
N ARG A 30 31.70 10.11 15.58
CA ARG A 30 31.47 9.47 16.87
C ARG A 30 31.26 10.50 17.99
N ASN A 31 32.11 11.50 18.08
CA ASN A 31 32.01 12.55 19.10
C ASN A 31 30.68 13.34 18.91
N TRP A 32 30.40 13.80 17.70
CA TRP A 32 29.12 14.45 17.38
C TRP A 32 27.91 13.60 17.79
N PHE A 33 27.94 12.29 17.49
CA PHE A 33 26.85 11.40 17.84
C PHE A 33 26.66 11.26 19.35
N LEU A 34 27.74 11.07 20.11
CA LEU A 34 27.70 10.93 21.56
C LEU A 34 27.26 12.22 22.25
N ASP A 35 27.70 13.39 21.76
CA ASP A 35 27.24 14.68 22.26
C ASP A 35 25.73 14.89 22.09
N LYS A 36 25.17 14.41 20.96
CA LYS A 36 23.78 14.63 20.59
C LYS A 36 22.82 13.60 21.20
N PHE A 37 23.19 12.32 21.19
CA PHE A 37 22.27 11.20 21.50
C PHE A 37 22.66 10.40 22.74
N LYS A 38 23.87 10.55 23.26
CA LYS A 38 24.41 9.89 24.45
C LYS A 38 24.50 8.36 24.41
N GLU A 39 23.57 7.65 23.80
CA GLU A 39 23.48 6.18 23.75
C GLU A 39 23.03 5.67 22.36
N LEU A 40 23.43 4.44 22.05
CA LEU A 40 23.01 3.73 20.82
C LEU A 40 21.63 3.12 20.96
N THR A 41 20.81 3.26 19.92
CA THR A 41 19.54 2.52 19.82
C THR A 41 19.77 1.07 19.38
N PRO A 42 18.82 0.13 19.63
CA PRO A 42 19.00 -1.26 19.25
C PRO A 42 19.44 -1.50 17.79
N PRO A 43 18.82 -0.89 16.75
CA PRO A 43 19.28 -1.10 15.37
C PRO A 43 20.67 -0.54 15.09
N GLN A 44 21.09 0.53 15.77
CA GLN A 44 22.41 1.14 15.60
C GLN A 44 23.54 0.26 16.10
N LYS A 45 23.30 -0.50 17.19
CA LYS A 45 24.27 -1.45 17.75
C LYS A 45 24.68 -2.56 16.77
N PHE A 46 23.84 -2.88 15.80
CA PHE A 46 24.15 -3.83 14.73
C PHE A 46 24.68 -3.14 13.47
N ALA A 47 23.97 -2.09 13.02
CA ALA A 47 24.11 -1.56 11.68
C ALA A 47 25.47 -0.90 11.40
N PHE A 48 26.02 -0.12 12.34
CA PHE A 48 27.22 0.65 12.08
C PHE A 48 28.41 -0.22 11.68
N LYS A 49 28.65 -1.29 12.42
CA LYS A 49 29.73 -2.23 12.10
C LYS A 49 29.49 -2.97 10.79
N LEU A 50 28.29 -3.53 10.58
CA LEU A 50 27.98 -4.31 9.38
C LEU A 50 28.10 -3.49 8.08
N ILE A 51 27.62 -2.23 8.09
CA ILE A 51 27.71 -1.35 6.93
C ILE A 51 29.17 -0.95 6.68
N ASN A 52 29.94 -0.69 7.74
CA ASN A 52 31.37 -0.41 7.63
C ASN A 52 32.14 -1.61 7.07
N ASP A 53 31.77 -2.84 7.46
CA ASP A 53 32.33 -4.10 6.99
C ASP A 53 31.78 -4.51 5.60
N LYS A 54 30.97 -3.64 4.97
CA LYS A 54 30.40 -3.78 3.61
C LYS A 54 29.44 -4.93 3.39
N PHE A 55 28.72 -5.39 4.40
CA PHE A 55 27.63 -6.33 4.26
C PHE A 55 26.34 -5.64 3.71
N ASN A 56 25.55 -6.37 2.92
CA ASN A 56 24.17 -5.97 2.63
C ASN A 56 23.34 -6.17 3.91
N VAL A 57 22.50 -5.18 4.25
CA VAL A 57 21.80 -5.19 5.54
C VAL A 57 20.34 -4.81 5.34
N LEU A 58 19.41 -5.63 5.89
CA LEU A 58 18.02 -5.28 6.07
C LEU A 58 17.79 -4.89 7.52
N ILE A 59 17.32 -3.65 7.76
CA ILE A 59 17.06 -3.10 9.09
C ILE A 59 15.55 -2.89 9.24
N THR A 60 14.93 -3.63 10.16
CA THR A 60 13.55 -3.39 10.54
C THR A 60 13.49 -2.84 11.97
N ALA A 61 12.84 -1.68 12.13
CA ALA A 61 12.76 -1.00 13.42
C ALA A 61 11.59 0.02 13.40
N PRO A 62 10.92 0.28 14.54
CA PRO A 62 9.80 1.21 14.60
C PRO A 62 10.20 2.65 14.29
N THR A 63 9.22 3.51 14.04
CA THR A 63 9.46 4.95 13.89
C THR A 63 10.02 5.54 15.18
N GLY A 64 10.96 6.49 15.05
CA GLY A 64 11.65 7.09 16.21
C GLY A 64 12.77 6.26 16.82
N SER A 65 13.08 5.06 16.32
CA SER A 65 14.18 4.19 16.78
C SER A 65 15.57 4.55 16.21
N GLY A 66 15.69 5.64 15.46
CA GLY A 66 16.93 6.02 14.82
C GLY A 66 17.29 5.20 13.57
N LYS A 67 16.31 4.50 12.96
CA LYS A 67 16.45 3.67 11.75
C LYS A 67 17.21 4.38 10.62
N THR A 68 16.85 5.62 10.31
CA THR A 68 17.52 6.42 9.26
C THR A 68 18.99 6.63 9.56
N MET A 69 19.34 7.01 10.80
CA MET A 69 20.73 7.18 11.22
C MET A 69 21.49 5.85 11.25
N SER A 70 20.81 4.72 11.53
CA SER A 70 21.42 3.38 11.43
C SER A 70 21.91 3.08 10.02
N GLY A 71 21.18 3.53 8.99
CA GLY A 71 21.57 3.36 7.59
C GLY A 71 22.63 4.35 7.10
N PHE A 72 22.65 5.58 7.64
CA PHE A 72 23.47 6.66 7.09
C PHE A 72 24.77 6.93 7.83
N LEU A 73 24.83 6.73 9.16
CA LEU A 73 25.94 7.28 9.95
C LEU A 73 27.31 6.69 9.58
N SER A 74 27.36 5.38 9.27
CA SER A 74 28.59 4.74 8.77
C SER A 74 29.01 5.28 7.40
N ILE A 75 28.04 5.59 6.54
CA ILE A 75 28.29 6.17 5.22
C ILE A 75 28.84 7.59 5.37
N ILE A 76 28.20 8.42 6.22
CA ILE A 76 28.63 9.77 6.54
C ILE A 76 30.05 9.74 7.10
N SER A 77 30.33 8.82 8.02
CA SER A 77 31.67 8.62 8.59
C SER A 77 32.71 8.36 7.50
N LYS A 78 32.43 7.46 6.58
CA LYS A 78 33.32 7.14 5.46
C LYS A 78 33.56 8.32 4.50
N LEU A 79 32.50 9.09 4.23
CA LEU A 79 32.62 10.30 3.40
C LEU A 79 33.49 11.39 4.09
N PHE A 80 33.41 11.53 5.41
CA PHE A 80 34.29 12.42 6.15
C PHE A 80 35.71 11.89 6.18
N ASP A 81 35.96 10.58 6.23
CA ASP A 81 37.30 10.03 6.06
C ASP A 81 37.89 10.45 4.70
N TYR A 82 37.13 10.27 3.61
CA TYR A 82 37.54 10.71 2.27
C TYR A 82 37.81 12.23 2.22
N ALA A 83 36.97 13.03 2.90
CA ALA A 83 37.17 14.48 2.95
C ALA A 83 38.48 14.87 3.70
N LEU A 84 38.74 14.22 4.84
CA LEU A 84 39.93 14.45 5.65
C LEU A 84 41.23 14.01 4.97
N GLU A 85 41.14 12.95 4.14
CA GLU A 85 42.24 12.43 3.33
C GLU A 85 42.43 13.19 2.00
N GLY A 86 41.60 14.22 1.71
CA GLY A 86 41.61 14.92 0.43
C GLY A 86 41.12 14.11 -0.76
N LYS A 87 40.51 12.93 -0.54
CA LYS A 87 40.05 11.98 -1.57
C LYS A 87 38.58 12.15 -1.95
N LEU A 88 37.86 13.07 -1.30
CA LEU A 88 36.45 13.29 -1.62
C LEU A 88 36.29 13.95 -3.00
N GLU A 89 35.71 13.24 -3.95
CA GLU A 89 35.47 13.68 -5.32
C GLU A 89 34.08 14.31 -5.48
N ASN A 90 33.87 15.07 -6.56
CA ASN A 90 32.55 15.59 -6.94
C ASN A 90 31.77 14.51 -7.71
N ARG A 91 31.29 13.48 -7.00
CA ARG A 91 30.49 12.37 -7.54
C ARG A 91 29.50 11.86 -6.47
N VAL A 92 28.56 11.04 -6.92
CA VAL A 92 27.63 10.38 -6.02
C VAL A 92 28.26 9.12 -5.44
N TYR A 93 28.31 9.01 -4.11
CA TYR A 93 28.77 7.83 -3.38
C TYR A 93 27.63 7.01 -2.83
N CYS A 94 26.51 7.66 -2.46
CA CYS A 94 25.33 7.03 -1.89
C CYS A 94 24.06 7.48 -2.63
N ILE A 95 23.24 6.52 -3.04
CA ILE A 95 21.87 6.79 -3.49
C ILE A 95 20.88 6.30 -2.43
N TYR A 96 19.97 7.19 -2.02
CA TYR A 96 18.85 6.86 -1.17
C TYR A 96 17.55 6.94 -1.98
N VAL A 97 16.78 5.86 -1.94
CA VAL A 97 15.51 5.73 -2.67
C VAL A 97 14.36 5.59 -1.70
N SER A 98 13.35 6.44 -1.82
CA SER A 98 12.14 6.43 -1.00
C SER A 98 10.88 6.42 -1.87
N PRO A 99 9.77 5.80 -1.42
CA PRO A 99 8.52 5.77 -2.17
C PRO A 99 7.84 7.14 -2.27
N LEU A 100 8.09 8.07 -1.33
CA LEU A 100 7.36 9.34 -1.22
C LEU A 100 8.29 10.55 -1.40
N ARG A 101 7.76 11.58 -2.10
CA ARG A 101 8.49 12.86 -2.30
C ARG A 101 8.59 13.70 -1.03
N SER A 102 7.59 13.66 -0.16
CA SER A 102 7.60 14.33 1.15
C SER A 102 8.73 13.79 2.03
N LEU A 103 8.86 12.47 2.11
CA LEU A 103 9.93 11.81 2.86
C LEU A 103 11.33 12.22 2.37
N ASN A 104 11.50 12.42 1.07
CA ASN A 104 12.78 12.88 0.51
C ASN A 104 13.18 14.28 1.00
N ASN A 105 12.23 15.19 1.19
CA ASN A 105 12.53 16.53 1.72
C ASN A 105 12.90 16.48 3.20
N ASP A 106 12.24 15.63 3.99
CA ASP A 106 12.56 15.44 5.41
C ASP A 106 13.94 14.80 5.57
N ILE A 107 14.27 13.78 4.79
CA ILE A 107 15.61 13.17 4.80
C ILE A 107 16.69 14.19 4.42
N TYR A 108 16.43 15.05 3.43
CA TYR A 108 17.37 16.12 3.09
C TYR A 108 17.66 17.02 4.29
N LYS A 109 16.63 17.48 5.01
CA LYS A 109 16.78 18.33 6.22
C LYS A 109 17.50 17.55 7.33
N ASN A 110 17.10 16.31 7.57
CA ASN A 110 17.66 15.46 8.62
C ASN A 110 19.12 15.05 8.38
N LEU A 111 19.59 15.09 7.12
CA LEU A 111 21.01 14.86 6.80
C LEU A 111 21.83 16.14 6.73
N SER A 112 21.26 17.25 6.26
CA SER A 112 22.00 18.51 6.10
C SER A 112 22.50 19.05 7.43
N VAL A 113 21.66 19.01 8.49
CA VAL A 113 22.03 19.51 9.82
C VAL A 113 23.21 18.73 10.43
N PRO A 114 23.19 17.39 10.52
CA PRO A 114 24.34 16.61 10.98
C PRO A 114 25.61 16.86 10.18
N LEU A 115 25.50 16.94 8.86
CA LEU A 115 26.67 17.20 8.00
C LEU A 115 27.30 18.55 8.28
N ASP A 116 26.49 19.58 8.52
CA ASP A 116 26.97 20.94 8.86
C ASP A 116 27.56 20.99 10.26
N GLU A 117 26.95 20.35 11.26
CA GLU A 117 27.43 20.28 12.64
C GLU A 117 28.78 19.54 12.73
N ILE A 118 28.90 18.37 12.08
CA ILE A 118 30.17 17.60 12.06
C ILE A 118 31.26 18.39 11.34
N TYR A 119 30.96 19.04 10.22
CA TYR A 119 31.92 19.86 9.50
C TYR A 119 32.39 21.05 10.36
N ALA A 120 31.49 21.70 11.09
CA ALA A 120 31.83 22.77 12.03
C ALA A 120 32.75 22.29 13.18
N GLN A 121 32.50 21.07 13.72
CA GLN A 121 33.43 20.49 14.73
C GLN A 121 34.82 20.21 14.16
N ILE A 122 34.91 19.72 12.93
CA ILE A 122 36.22 19.49 12.27
C ILE A 122 36.95 20.80 12.11
N ILE A 123 36.28 21.88 11.68
CA ILE A 123 36.85 23.21 11.54
C ILE A 123 37.40 23.74 12.89
N LYS A 124 36.56 23.61 13.94
CA LYS A 124 36.95 24.09 15.29
C LYS A 124 38.19 23.38 15.82
N ASN A 125 38.35 22.08 15.56
CA ASN A 125 39.43 21.27 16.12
C ASN A 125 40.74 21.37 15.31
N LYS A 126 40.69 21.58 13.99
CA LYS A 126 41.86 21.61 13.11
C LYS A 126 42.39 23.01 12.77
N GLY A 127 41.68 24.09 13.15
CA GLY A 127 42.05 25.48 12.82
C GLY A 127 41.66 25.89 11.39
N MET A 128 41.36 27.18 11.15
CA MET A 128 40.83 27.68 9.86
C MET A 128 41.82 27.60 8.69
N ASP A 129 43.12 27.71 8.93
CA ASP A 129 44.15 27.83 7.87
C ASP A 129 44.42 26.49 7.15
N ILE A 130 44.32 25.37 7.85
CA ILE A 130 44.48 24.02 7.25
C ILE A 130 43.26 23.62 6.42
N ILE A 131 42.11 24.18 6.71
CA ILE A 131 40.83 23.79 6.18
C ILE A 131 40.47 24.54 4.91
N LYS A 132 40.83 25.81 4.80
CA LYS A 132 40.52 26.62 3.60
C LYS A 132 41.10 26.02 2.32
N ASN A 133 42.11 25.19 2.41
CA ASN A 133 42.79 24.67 1.23
C ASN A 133 42.51 23.21 0.86
N ASN A 134 41.99 22.33 1.72
CA ASN A 134 41.99 20.89 1.42
C ASN A 134 40.73 20.06 1.81
N ILE A 135 39.85 20.50 2.70
CA ILE A 135 38.69 19.66 3.11
C ILE A 135 37.42 20.09 2.40
N LYS A 136 36.96 19.26 1.45
CA LYS A 136 35.66 19.44 0.78
C LYS A 136 34.50 19.08 1.72
N LYS A 137 33.47 19.91 1.74
CA LYS A 137 32.23 19.66 2.49
C LYS A 137 31.45 18.52 1.84
N VAL A 138 31.02 17.54 2.64
CA VAL A 138 30.10 16.49 2.19
C VAL A 138 28.72 17.12 1.87
N SER A 139 28.19 16.82 0.70
CA SER A 139 26.96 17.42 0.19
C SER A 139 25.85 16.41 -0.01
N VAL A 140 24.60 16.84 0.24
CA VAL A 140 23.38 16.08 -0.03
C VAL A 140 22.51 16.82 -1.03
N GLY A 141 21.81 16.10 -1.91
CA GLY A 141 20.91 16.70 -2.90
C GLY A 141 19.69 15.84 -3.16
N VAL A 142 18.56 16.49 -3.46
CA VAL A 142 17.30 15.82 -3.79
C VAL A 142 17.03 15.90 -5.29
N ARG A 143 16.72 14.74 -5.91
CA ARG A 143 16.31 14.68 -7.31
C ARG A 143 15.04 13.85 -7.46
N THR A 144 13.92 14.55 -7.60
CA THR A 144 12.58 13.98 -7.76
C THR A 144 11.85 14.65 -8.94
N GLY A 145 10.59 14.31 -9.13
CA GLY A 145 9.75 14.99 -10.12
C GLY A 145 9.61 16.50 -9.88
N ASP A 146 9.72 16.93 -8.62
CA ASP A 146 9.54 18.33 -8.18
C ASP A 146 10.82 19.17 -8.28
N THR A 147 11.98 18.54 -8.49
CA THR A 147 13.27 19.25 -8.64
C THR A 147 13.27 20.12 -9.89
N THR A 148 13.60 21.42 -9.72
CA THR A 148 13.58 22.41 -10.81
C THR A 148 14.64 22.12 -11.88
N GLN A 149 14.45 22.64 -13.09
CA GLN A 149 15.43 22.50 -14.19
C GLN A 149 16.80 23.12 -13.84
N LYS A 150 16.79 24.23 -13.09
CA LYS A 150 18.02 24.89 -12.61
C LYS A 150 18.79 23.97 -11.67
N GLU A 151 18.14 23.41 -10.67
CA GLU A 151 18.76 22.46 -9.72
C GLU A 151 19.27 21.19 -10.43
N ARG A 152 18.48 20.65 -11.38
CA ARG A 152 18.90 19.49 -12.19
C ARG A 152 20.18 19.75 -12.98
N ARG A 153 20.34 20.95 -13.54
CA ARG A 153 21.58 21.36 -14.25
C ARG A 153 22.74 21.49 -13.28
N LEU A 154 22.54 22.10 -12.12
CA LEU A 154 23.57 22.23 -11.09
C LEU A 154 24.08 20.87 -10.59
N GLN A 155 23.18 19.91 -10.38
CA GLN A 155 23.52 18.55 -9.98
C GLN A 155 24.31 17.75 -11.04
N LEU A 156 24.23 18.12 -12.31
CA LEU A 156 25.06 17.53 -13.36
C LEU A 156 26.49 18.09 -13.35
N ILE A 157 26.67 19.36 -12.95
CA ILE A 157 27.98 20.04 -12.90
C ILE A 157 28.66 19.77 -11.55
N ARG A 158 27.88 19.82 -10.47
CA ARG A 158 28.33 19.58 -9.08
C ARG A 158 27.42 18.52 -8.46
N PRO A 159 27.68 17.23 -8.74
CA PRO A 159 26.88 16.15 -8.17
C PRO A 159 27.02 16.11 -6.66
N PRO A 160 25.90 15.87 -5.92
CA PRO A 160 25.96 15.68 -4.48
C PRO A 160 26.63 14.34 -4.14
N ASN A 161 27.27 14.26 -2.97
CA ASN A 161 27.88 13.00 -2.52
C ASN A 161 26.81 11.98 -2.06
N ILE A 162 25.69 12.47 -1.50
CA ILE A 162 24.51 11.69 -1.15
C ILE A 162 23.33 12.19 -2.01
N LEU A 163 22.76 11.32 -2.82
CA LEU A 163 21.62 11.63 -3.70
C LEU A 163 20.36 10.99 -3.18
N VAL A 164 19.37 11.81 -2.83
CA VAL A 164 18.03 11.39 -2.38
C VAL A 164 17.08 11.42 -3.57
N THR A 165 16.37 10.31 -3.86
CA THR A 165 15.55 10.18 -5.08
C THR A 165 14.33 9.26 -4.91
N THR A 166 13.50 9.15 -5.97
CA THR A 166 12.39 8.19 -6.08
C THR A 166 12.70 7.11 -7.13
N PRO A 167 12.00 5.95 -7.12
CA PRO A 167 12.18 4.89 -8.11
C PRO A 167 12.11 5.38 -9.57
N GLU A 168 11.12 6.22 -9.88
CA GLU A 168 10.90 6.75 -11.23
C GLU A 168 12.03 7.70 -11.66
N SER A 169 12.49 8.54 -10.74
CA SER A 169 13.62 9.46 -11.02
C SER A 169 14.92 8.70 -11.23
N LEU A 170 15.18 7.65 -10.47
CA LEU A 170 16.35 6.78 -10.65
C LEU A 170 16.35 6.15 -12.05
N ALA A 171 15.21 5.61 -12.50
CA ALA A 171 15.07 5.01 -13.82
C ALA A 171 15.31 6.00 -14.97
N ILE A 172 14.94 7.27 -14.79
CA ILE A 172 15.25 8.35 -15.74
C ILE A 172 16.76 8.63 -15.75
N MET A 173 17.37 8.70 -14.56
CA MET A 173 18.79 9.06 -14.41
C MET A 173 19.74 8.04 -15.03
N ILE A 174 19.47 6.73 -14.85
CA ILE A 174 20.30 5.67 -15.47
C ILE A 174 20.23 5.61 -17.00
N ASN A 175 19.37 6.40 -17.63
CA ASN A 175 19.30 6.59 -19.08
C ASN A 175 19.89 7.93 -19.56
N SER A 176 20.50 8.71 -18.66
CA SER A 176 21.17 9.98 -18.97
C SER A 176 22.68 9.79 -19.04
N LYS A 177 23.28 9.89 -20.23
CA LYS A 177 24.74 9.72 -20.43
C LYS A 177 25.57 10.55 -19.44
N ARG A 178 25.26 11.84 -19.29
CA ARG A 178 25.96 12.75 -18.36
C ARG A 178 25.79 12.37 -16.89
N PHE A 179 24.65 11.78 -16.54
CA PHE A 179 24.41 11.39 -15.16
C PHE A 179 25.11 10.06 -14.82
N ILE A 180 25.24 9.15 -15.79
CA ILE A 180 25.97 7.88 -15.66
C ILE A 180 27.41 8.12 -15.21
N GLU A 181 28.08 9.14 -15.75
CA GLU A 181 29.45 9.53 -15.36
C GLU A 181 29.52 9.88 -13.86
N ASN A 182 28.52 10.57 -13.32
CA ASN A 182 28.47 10.98 -11.93
C ASN A 182 28.11 9.84 -10.95
N ILE A 183 27.40 8.81 -11.41
CA ILE A 183 26.95 7.68 -10.60
C ILE A 183 27.81 6.42 -10.72
N GLY A 184 28.76 6.39 -11.68
CA GLY A 184 29.64 5.22 -11.90
C GLY A 184 30.52 4.84 -10.70
N GLY A 185 30.63 5.70 -9.71
CA GLY A 185 31.41 5.48 -8.48
C GLY A 185 30.62 5.22 -7.21
N ILE A 186 29.34 4.87 -7.31
CA ILE A 186 28.48 4.59 -6.14
C ILE A 186 29.05 3.43 -5.33
N GLU A 187 29.00 3.58 -4.01
CA GLU A 187 29.43 2.57 -3.04
C GLU A 187 28.25 2.04 -2.20
N TYR A 188 27.19 2.85 -2.03
CA TYR A 188 26.05 2.53 -1.17
C TYR A 188 24.71 2.81 -1.85
N LEU A 189 23.74 1.94 -1.62
CA LEU A 189 22.34 2.08 -2.03
C LEU A 189 21.44 1.83 -0.83
N ILE A 190 20.64 2.83 -0.44
CA ILE A 190 19.65 2.70 0.62
C ILE A 190 18.25 2.68 -0.01
N ILE A 191 17.43 1.72 0.39
CA ILE A 191 16.00 1.63 0.03
C ILE A 191 15.18 1.79 1.30
N ASP A 192 14.48 2.91 1.43
CA ASP A 192 13.64 3.16 2.60
C ASP A 192 12.19 2.73 2.35
N GLU A 193 11.49 2.40 3.44
CA GLU A 193 10.17 1.81 3.44
C GLU A 193 10.07 0.66 2.42
N ILE A 194 11.07 -0.22 2.47
CA ILE A 194 11.27 -1.28 1.47
C ILE A 194 10.02 -2.17 1.27
N HIS A 195 9.22 -2.39 2.32
CA HIS A 195 7.98 -3.17 2.27
C HIS A 195 6.91 -2.52 1.40
N GLU A 196 6.84 -1.18 1.39
CA GLU A 196 5.93 -0.43 0.53
C GLU A 196 6.31 -0.54 -0.95
N LEU A 197 7.59 -0.68 -1.24
CA LEU A 197 8.07 -0.87 -2.60
C LEU A 197 7.99 -2.33 -3.03
N ALA A 198 8.44 -3.25 -2.21
CA ALA A 198 8.49 -4.67 -2.54
C ALA A 198 7.10 -5.28 -2.84
N SER A 199 6.03 -4.74 -2.24
CA SER A 199 4.65 -5.23 -2.38
C SER A 199 3.92 -4.80 -3.66
N ASN A 200 4.55 -4.00 -4.54
CA ASN A 200 3.86 -3.45 -5.71
C ASN A 200 4.78 -3.26 -6.93
N LYS A 201 4.19 -2.91 -8.08
CA LYS A 201 4.93 -2.72 -9.35
C LYS A 201 5.95 -1.57 -9.34
N ARG A 202 5.86 -0.60 -8.42
CA ARG A 202 6.90 0.43 -8.28
C ARG A 202 8.21 -0.18 -7.79
N GLY A 203 8.12 -1.14 -6.87
CA GLY A 203 9.29 -1.89 -6.44
C GLY A 203 9.82 -2.83 -7.49
N VAL A 204 8.94 -3.51 -8.25
CA VAL A 204 9.37 -4.31 -9.41
C VAL A 204 10.19 -3.47 -10.39
N HIS A 205 9.73 -2.26 -10.69
CA HIS A 205 10.42 -1.28 -11.52
C HIS A 205 11.76 -0.82 -10.88
N LEU A 206 11.77 -0.58 -9.56
CA LEU A 206 12.99 -0.23 -8.85
C LEU A 206 14.02 -1.37 -8.89
N SER A 207 13.59 -2.61 -8.68
CA SER A 207 14.47 -3.78 -8.67
C SER A 207 15.22 -3.94 -10.00
N LEU A 208 14.53 -3.78 -11.15
CA LEU A 208 15.19 -3.75 -12.46
C LEU A 208 16.11 -2.53 -12.64
N SER A 209 15.70 -1.35 -12.13
CA SER A 209 16.56 -0.15 -12.17
C SER A 209 17.85 -0.37 -11.40
N ILE A 210 17.80 -1.08 -10.27
CA ILE A 210 18.97 -1.41 -9.44
C ILE A 210 19.91 -2.35 -10.21
N GLU A 211 19.42 -3.44 -10.80
CA GLU A 211 20.29 -4.35 -11.53
C GLU A 211 20.93 -3.68 -12.77
N ARG A 212 20.18 -2.81 -13.46
CA ARG A 212 20.73 -1.97 -14.55
C ARG A 212 21.81 -1.00 -14.04
N LEU A 213 21.59 -0.40 -12.87
CA LEU A 213 22.56 0.47 -12.21
C LEU A 213 23.83 -0.31 -11.84
N MET A 214 23.70 -1.52 -11.28
CA MET A 214 24.85 -2.38 -10.97
C MET A 214 25.67 -2.75 -12.19
N ALA A 215 25.01 -2.98 -13.33
CA ALA A 215 25.71 -3.25 -14.62
C ALA A 215 26.50 -2.02 -15.10
N ILE A 216 26.07 -0.80 -14.80
CA ILE A 216 26.78 0.45 -15.12
C ILE A 216 27.97 0.65 -14.19
N VAL A 217 27.78 0.45 -12.88
CA VAL A 217 28.78 0.76 -11.84
C VAL A 217 29.95 -0.23 -11.85
N LYS A 218 29.72 -1.48 -12.21
CA LYS A 218 30.74 -2.57 -12.28
C LYS A 218 31.54 -2.78 -10.97
N LYS A 219 31.02 -2.36 -9.81
CA LYS A 219 31.60 -2.53 -8.47
C LYS A 219 30.55 -3.13 -7.53
N ASN A 220 31.02 -3.74 -6.44
CA ASN A 220 30.14 -4.17 -5.38
C ASN A 220 29.59 -2.93 -4.63
N VAL A 221 28.28 -2.77 -4.66
CA VAL A 221 27.56 -1.71 -3.95
C VAL A 221 26.86 -2.33 -2.76
N VAL A 222 27.08 -1.77 -1.57
CA VAL A 222 26.41 -2.19 -0.34
C VAL A 222 24.94 -1.77 -0.42
N ARG A 223 24.02 -2.73 -0.27
CA ARG A 223 22.57 -2.50 -0.30
C ARG A 223 22.01 -2.50 1.11
N ILE A 224 21.30 -1.45 1.47
CA ILE A 224 20.72 -1.25 2.80
C ILE A 224 19.22 -1.07 2.63
N GLY A 225 18.43 -1.97 3.23
CA GLY A 225 16.99 -1.90 3.28
C GLY A 225 16.52 -1.38 4.63
N LEU A 226 15.61 -0.40 4.64
CA LEU A 226 15.03 0.15 5.85
C LEU A 226 13.51 -0.05 5.82
N GLY A 227 12.91 -0.39 6.97
CA GLY A 227 11.46 -0.48 7.11
C GLY A 227 11.01 -0.62 8.55
N ALA A 228 9.71 -0.41 8.81
CA ALA A 228 9.16 -0.45 10.16
C ALA A 228 8.39 -1.75 10.46
N THR A 229 7.56 -2.21 9.54
CA THR A 229 6.66 -3.36 9.71
C THR A 229 6.81 -4.29 8.51
N ILE A 230 7.78 -5.18 8.56
CA ILE A 230 8.15 -6.07 7.45
C ILE A 230 7.87 -7.51 7.84
N TYR A 231 7.01 -8.19 7.08
CA TYR A 231 6.78 -9.63 7.20
C TYR A 231 6.31 -10.23 5.85
N PRO A 232 6.94 -11.32 5.35
CA PRO A 232 8.15 -11.96 5.87
C PRO A 232 9.43 -11.15 5.63
N LEU A 233 10.36 -11.19 6.56
CA LEU A 233 11.67 -10.51 6.42
C LEU A 233 12.49 -11.09 5.28
N GLU A 234 12.38 -12.39 5.06
CA GLU A 234 13.08 -13.09 3.97
C GLU A 234 12.67 -12.58 2.58
N GLU A 235 11.39 -12.29 2.36
CA GLU A 235 10.88 -11.74 1.09
C GLU A 235 11.49 -10.36 0.82
N ALA A 236 11.55 -9.50 1.85
CA ALA A 236 12.19 -8.19 1.75
C ALA A 236 13.71 -8.27 1.54
N ALA A 237 14.38 -9.21 2.20
CA ALA A 237 15.82 -9.43 2.01
C ALA A 237 16.13 -9.90 0.59
N LYS A 238 15.39 -10.87 0.05
CA LYS A 238 15.51 -11.31 -1.35
C LYS A 238 15.27 -10.17 -2.34
N PHE A 239 14.26 -9.35 -2.08
CA PHE A 239 13.98 -8.18 -2.90
C PHE A 239 15.12 -7.15 -2.86
N LEU A 240 15.72 -6.90 -1.69
CA LEU A 240 16.83 -5.97 -1.51
C LEU A 240 18.06 -6.41 -2.30
N VAL A 241 18.46 -7.66 -2.14
CA VAL A 241 19.76 -8.11 -2.64
C VAL A 241 19.70 -8.67 -4.06
N GLY A 242 18.60 -9.33 -4.46
CA GLY A 242 18.49 -10.01 -5.75
C GLY A 242 19.54 -11.09 -5.94
N TYR A 243 19.79 -11.46 -7.20
CA TYR A 243 20.67 -12.60 -7.55
C TYR A 243 21.98 -12.14 -8.20
N SER A 244 23.02 -12.93 -8.03
CA SER A 244 24.29 -12.81 -8.75
C SER A 244 24.25 -13.60 -10.08
N ALA A 245 25.37 -13.70 -10.77
CA ALA A 245 25.51 -14.59 -11.92
C ALA A 245 25.25 -16.04 -11.50
N GLY A 246 24.67 -16.84 -12.40
CA GLY A 246 24.32 -18.22 -12.09
C GLY A 246 23.10 -18.40 -11.20
N ASN A 247 22.27 -17.37 -11.05
CA ASN A 247 21.03 -17.38 -10.26
C ASN A 247 21.24 -17.72 -8.75
N THR A 248 22.39 -17.32 -8.20
CA THR A 248 22.68 -17.45 -6.76
C THR A 248 22.23 -16.21 -6.02
N LEU A 249 21.45 -16.36 -4.94
CA LEU A 249 21.01 -15.25 -4.09
C LEU A 249 22.25 -14.56 -3.48
N ARG A 250 22.25 -13.21 -3.41
CA ARG A 250 23.31 -12.48 -2.72
C ARG A 250 23.12 -12.53 -1.20
N GLU A 251 24.22 -12.45 -0.45
CA GLU A 251 24.20 -12.45 1.01
C GLU A 251 23.50 -11.21 1.57
N CYS A 252 22.72 -11.39 2.66
CA CYS A 252 22.06 -10.33 3.40
C CYS A 252 22.05 -10.61 4.90
N LYS A 253 22.48 -9.66 5.72
CA LYS A 253 22.32 -9.69 7.18
C LYS A 253 21.00 -9.00 7.55
N VAL A 254 20.19 -9.63 8.40
CA VAL A 254 18.88 -9.12 8.83
C VAL A 254 18.93 -8.71 10.29
N ILE A 255 18.58 -7.45 10.57
CA ILE A 255 18.46 -6.87 11.89
C ILE A 255 16.96 -6.68 12.18
N ASP A 256 16.39 -7.48 13.08
CA ASP A 256 15.00 -7.34 13.51
C ASP A 256 14.92 -6.62 14.88
N ALA A 257 14.61 -5.34 14.82
CA ALA A 257 14.29 -4.51 15.98
C ALA A 257 12.86 -3.97 15.94
N SER A 258 11.95 -4.63 15.17
CA SER A 258 10.57 -4.17 14.92
C SER A 258 9.78 -3.92 16.19
N TRP A 259 9.97 -4.74 17.22
CA TRP A 259 9.19 -4.73 18.45
C TRP A 259 9.91 -4.06 19.63
N SER A 260 10.86 -3.24 19.35
CA SER A 260 11.64 -2.54 20.39
C SER A 260 10.88 -1.39 21.06
N LYS A 261 9.77 -0.87 20.45
CA LYS A 261 8.89 0.17 21.02
C LYS A 261 7.64 -0.48 21.64
N LYS A 262 7.26 -0.05 22.85
CA LYS A 262 6.04 -0.52 23.52
C LYS A 262 4.81 0.18 22.94
N LEU A 263 3.78 -0.60 22.61
CA LEU A 263 2.49 -0.12 22.12
C LEU A 263 1.41 -0.41 23.19
N GLU A 264 0.59 0.58 23.51
CA GLU A 264 -0.61 0.45 24.33
C GLU A 264 -1.82 0.83 23.49
N VAL A 265 -2.65 -0.16 23.19
CA VAL A 265 -3.76 -0.01 22.24
C VAL A 265 -5.00 -0.66 22.78
N ILE A 266 -6.14 0.00 22.61
CA ILE A 266 -7.44 -0.51 23.02
C ILE A 266 -8.49 -0.29 21.93
N ALA A 267 -9.40 -1.26 21.74
CA ALA A 267 -10.58 -1.11 20.90
C ALA A 267 -11.79 -0.70 21.74
N LEU A 268 -12.53 0.30 21.29
CA LEU A 268 -13.60 0.97 22.02
C LEU A 268 -14.91 0.91 21.25
N SER A 269 -16.02 0.66 21.98
CA SER A 269 -17.35 0.95 21.46
C SER A 269 -17.86 2.30 21.97
N PRO A 270 -18.34 3.20 21.11
CA PRO A 270 -18.82 4.52 21.51
C PRO A 270 -20.09 4.47 22.38
N VAL A 271 -20.89 3.39 22.24
CA VAL A 271 -22.19 3.21 22.90
C VAL A 271 -22.31 1.80 23.48
N ASN A 272 -23.31 1.59 24.31
CA ASN A 272 -23.62 0.30 24.95
C ASN A 272 -24.35 -0.69 24.01
N ASP A 273 -24.98 -0.19 22.95
CA ASP A 273 -25.74 -0.95 21.97
C ASP A 273 -25.60 -0.28 20.59
N LEU A 274 -25.02 -1.00 19.62
CA LEU A 274 -24.80 -0.51 18.26
C LEU A 274 -25.96 -0.81 17.31
N VAL A 275 -27.02 -1.52 17.76
CA VAL A 275 -28.18 -1.87 16.95
C VAL A 275 -29.36 -0.96 17.24
N HIS A 276 -29.69 -0.81 18.51
CA HIS A 276 -30.91 -0.10 18.93
C HIS A 276 -30.65 1.38 19.22
N THR A 277 -29.38 1.81 19.31
CA THR A 277 -29.05 3.23 19.46
C THR A 277 -29.18 3.93 18.11
N PRO A 278 -29.95 5.05 18.02
CA PRO A 278 -30.09 5.82 16.79
C PRO A 278 -28.73 6.26 16.19
N ASN A 279 -28.61 6.24 14.87
CA ASN A 279 -27.34 6.60 14.20
C ASN A 279 -26.81 7.97 14.62
N LYS A 280 -27.71 8.94 14.82
CA LYS A 280 -27.36 10.29 15.29
C LYS A 280 -26.72 10.26 16.68
N ASP A 281 -27.18 9.38 17.56
CA ASP A 281 -26.65 9.26 18.93
C ASP A 281 -25.33 8.50 18.95
N ILE A 282 -25.18 7.48 18.07
CA ILE A 282 -23.87 6.83 17.83
C ILE A 282 -22.86 7.85 17.33
N ASP A 283 -23.23 8.65 16.32
CA ASP A 283 -22.37 9.70 15.75
C ASP A 283 -21.97 10.73 16.82
N ASN A 284 -22.95 11.20 17.62
CA ASN A 284 -22.69 12.11 18.74
C ASN A 284 -21.74 11.49 19.80
N ALA A 285 -21.90 10.21 20.13
CA ALA A 285 -21.05 9.52 21.10
C ALA A 285 -19.60 9.37 20.57
N ILE A 286 -19.44 9.07 19.27
CA ILE A 286 -18.11 9.03 18.61
C ILE A 286 -17.42 10.38 18.75
N TYR A 287 -18.06 11.47 18.32
CA TYR A 287 -17.44 12.80 18.36
C TYR A 287 -17.19 13.30 19.79
N LYS A 288 -18.09 12.97 20.75
CA LYS A 288 -17.87 13.26 22.17
C LYS A 288 -16.64 12.54 22.73
N LYS A 289 -16.44 11.27 22.33
CA LYS A 289 -15.24 10.51 22.72
C LYS A 289 -13.98 11.11 22.12
N ILE A 290 -14.00 11.46 20.83
CA ILE A 290 -12.88 12.14 20.12
C ILE A 290 -12.54 13.45 20.81
N ASP A 291 -13.54 14.32 21.08
CA ASP A 291 -13.36 15.61 21.76
C ASP A 291 -12.68 15.44 23.12
N SER A 292 -13.15 14.44 23.91
CA SER A 292 -12.53 14.13 25.21
C SER A 292 -11.06 13.74 25.08
N ILE A 293 -10.70 12.95 24.06
CA ILE A 293 -9.30 12.53 23.83
C ILE A 293 -8.44 13.73 23.39
N ILE A 294 -8.94 14.56 22.47
CA ILE A 294 -8.21 15.77 22.01
C ILE A 294 -7.92 16.72 23.18
N LYS A 295 -8.90 16.96 24.05
CA LYS A 295 -8.77 17.85 25.23
C LYS A 295 -7.75 17.35 26.26
N ASN A 296 -7.57 16.04 26.35
CA ASN A 296 -6.66 15.42 27.32
C ASN A 296 -5.21 15.27 26.79
N ASN A 297 -4.95 15.62 25.51
CA ASN A 297 -3.65 15.48 24.88
C ASN A 297 -3.27 16.78 24.17
N ARG A 298 -1.99 17.12 24.13
CA ARG A 298 -1.47 18.30 23.44
C ARG A 298 -1.57 18.18 21.91
N SER A 299 -1.37 16.95 21.40
CA SER A 299 -1.41 16.67 19.98
C SER A 299 -2.01 15.31 19.72
N THR A 300 -3.04 15.27 18.89
CA THR A 300 -3.76 14.04 18.52
C THR A 300 -3.75 13.86 17.01
N LEU A 301 -3.46 12.65 16.55
CA LEU A 301 -3.56 12.28 15.14
C LEU A 301 -4.73 11.31 14.94
N ILE A 302 -5.68 11.68 14.08
CA ILE A 302 -6.86 10.83 13.80
C ILE A 302 -6.71 10.23 12.41
N PHE A 303 -6.68 8.90 12.34
CA PHE A 303 -6.72 8.17 11.08
C PHE A 303 -8.12 7.75 10.69
N THR A 304 -8.47 8.00 9.44
CA THR A 304 -9.67 7.47 8.77
C THR A 304 -9.25 6.61 7.58
N ASN A 305 -10.16 5.78 7.06
CA ASN A 305 -9.85 4.93 5.91
C ASN A 305 -10.07 5.62 4.56
N THR A 306 -10.78 6.76 4.53
CA THR A 306 -11.13 7.48 3.31
C THR A 306 -10.89 8.98 3.44
N ARG A 307 -10.65 9.64 2.30
CA ARG A 307 -10.51 11.12 2.25
C ARG A 307 -11.80 11.82 2.67
N SER A 308 -12.97 11.28 2.29
CA SER A 308 -14.28 11.79 2.71
C SER A 308 -14.49 11.64 4.21
N GLY A 309 -14.03 10.55 4.82
CA GLY A 309 -14.02 10.37 6.27
C GLY A 309 -13.18 11.44 6.96
N THR A 310 -11.99 11.75 6.42
CA THR A 310 -11.14 12.83 6.94
C THR A 310 -11.86 14.17 6.94
N GLU A 311 -12.44 14.56 5.82
CA GLU A 311 -13.18 15.84 5.69
C GLU A 311 -14.40 15.89 6.60
N ARG A 312 -15.16 14.78 6.71
CA ARG A 312 -16.33 14.68 7.61
C ARG A 312 -15.94 14.90 9.06
N VAL A 313 -14.86 14.25 9.51
CA VAL A 313 -14.40 14.37 10.90
C VAL A 313 -13.97 15.80 11.19
N VAL A 314 -13.17 16.42 10.32
CA VAL A 314 -12.74 17.82 10.48
C VAL A 314 -13.94 18.76 10.51
N PHE A 315 -14.90 18.59 9.59
CA PHE A 315 -16.10 19.41 9.54
C PHE A 315 -16.92 19.32 10.83
N ASN A 316 -17.21 18.12 11.32
CA ASN A 316 -17.99 17.91 12.54
C ASN A 316 -17.28 18.46 13.78
N LEU A 317 -15.96 18.28 13.91
CA LEU A 317 -15.21 18.82 15.03
C LEU A 317 -15.20 20.34 15.04
N LYS A 318 -15.06 20.98 13.86
CA LYS A 318 -15.13 22.44 13.73
C LYS A 318 -16.52 23.00 14.03
N SER A 319 -17.57 22.38 13.46
CA SER A 319 -18.93 22.89 13.58
C SER A 319 -19.59 22.63 14.93
N ARG A 320 -19.32 21.46 15.56
CA ARG A 320 -19.98 21.06 16.81
C ARG A 320 -19.19 21.43 18.06
N TYR A 321 -17.85 21.49 17.98
CA TYR A 321 -16.96 21.67 19.15
C TYR A 321 -16.10 22.94 19.09
N GLY A 322 -16.24 23.76 18.03
CA GLY A 322 -15.64 25.09 17.94
C GLY A 322 -14.11 25.13 17.80
N TYR A 323 -13.46 24.04 17.34
CA TYR A 323 -12.00 23.97 17.22
C TYR A 323 -11.38 24.94 16.20
N GLY A 324 -12.16 25.55 15.31
CA GLY A 324 -11.66 26.59 14.39
C GLY A 324 -10.44 26.15 13.57
N ASN A 325 -9.33 26.88 13.79
CA ASN A 325 -8.06 26.63 13.08
C ASN A 325 -7.11 25.63 13.78
N ASP A 326 -7.46 25.19 14.98
CA ASP A 326 -6.61 24.28 15.78
C ASP A 326 -6.63 22.83 15.26
N ILE A 327 -7.53 22.56 14.30
CA ILE A 327 -7.70 21.27 13.64
C ILE A 327 -7.57 21.42 12.13
N ALA A 328 -6.83 20.50 11.49
CA ALA A 328 -6.65 20.45 10.05
C ALA A 328 -6.88 19.07 9.44
N ALA A 329 -7.27 19.04 8.15
CA ALA A 329 -7.28 17.83 7.32
C ALA A 329 -5.92 17.65 6.63
N HIS A 330 -5.48 16.39 6.45
CA HIS A 330 -4.30 16.06 5.68
C HIS A 330 -4.54 14.81 4.82
N HIS A 331 -4.60 14.96 3.50
CA HIS A 331 -4.76 13.85 2.55
C HIS A 331 -4.26 14.22 1.15
N GLY A 332 -4.05 13.19 0.30
CA GLY A 332 -3.43 13.35 -1.02
C GLY A 332 -4.17 14.24 -2.03
N SER A 333 -5.46 14.54 -1.81
CA SER A 333 -6.24 15.43 -2.69
C SER A 333 -6.03 16.93 -2.41
N LEU A 334 -5.42 17.27 -1.28
CA LEU A 334 -5.08 18.66 -0.95
C LEU A 334 -3.86 19.14 -1.75
N SER A 335 -3.76 20.46 -1.94
CA SER A 335 -2.61 21.08 -2.58
C SER A 335 -1.32 20.77 -1.80
N LYS A 336 -0.17 20.75 -2.50
CA LYS A 336 1.13 20.54 -1.87
C LYS A 336 1.39 21.58 -0.77
N ASP A 337 1.09 22.84 -1.06
CA ASP A 337 1.34 23.95 -0.13
C ASP A 337 0.50 23.82 1.13
N THR A 338 -0.79 23.47 1.00
CA THR A 338 -1.68 23.20 2.14
C THR A 338 -1.17 22.06 3.00
N ARG A 339 -0.70 20.96 2.39
CA ARG A 339 -0.15 19.82 3.15
C ARG A 339 1.11 20.20 3.92
N LEU A 340 2.06 20.89 3.28
CA LEU A 340 3.27 21.37 3.91
C LEU A 340 2.99 22.34 5.06
N GLU A 341 2.00 23.22 4.90
CA GLU A 341 1.56 24.12 5.96
C GLU A 341 1.03 23.38 7.19
N VAL A 342 0.20 22.33 6.96
CA VAL A 342 -0.34 21.49 8.03
C VAL A 342 0.78 20.72 8.74
N GLU A 343 1.71 20.12 7.98
CA GLU A 343 2.86 19.39 8.52
C GLU A 343 3.73 20.33 9.39
N GLU A 344 3.98 21.56 8.93
CA GLU A 344 4.79 22.53 9.66
C GLU A 344 4.11 23.02 10.94
N LYS A 345 2.80 23.33 10.88
CA LYS A 345 2.01 23.73 12.05
C LYS A 345 1.93 22.62 13.09
N LEU A 346 1.74 21.37 12.65
CA LEU A 346 1.74 20.22 13.54
C LEU A 346 3.10 20.05 14.23
N LYS A 347 4.19 20.19 13.48
CA LYS A 347 5.56 20.10 14.00
C LYS A 347 5.88 21.19 15.02
N LYS A 348 5.34 22.38 14.86
CA LYS A 348 5.47 23.50 15.81
C LYS A 348 4.54 23.38 17.03
N GLY A 349 3.62 22.39 17.04
CA GLY A 349 2.62 22.26 18.11
C GLY A 349 1.51 23.30 18.06
N GLU A 350 1.28 23.94 16.90
CA GLU A 350 0.22 24.95 16.69
C GLU A 350 -1.15 24.30 16.41
N LEU A 351 -1.19 22.96 16.17
CA LEU A 351 -2.41 22.21 15.95
C LEU A 351 -2.62 21.20 17.08
N SER A 352 -3.80 21.21 17.67
CA SER A 352 -4.20 20.21 18.68
C SER A 352 -4.58 18.87 18.04
N CYS A 353 -5.06 18.90 16.79
CA CYS A 353 -5.45 17.67 16.08
C CYS A 353 -5.23 17.80 14.57
N VAL A 354 -4.75 16.71 13.96
CA VAL A 354 -4.78 16.53 12.51
C VAL A 354 -5.53 15.25 12.18
N VAL A 355 -6.48 15.36 11.25
CA VAL A 355 -7.22 14.21 10.73
C VAL A 355 -6.65 13.84 9.37
N THR A 356 -6.30 12.58 9.19
CA THR A 356 -5.64 12.10 7.98
C THR A 356 -6.21 10.77 7.49
N SER A 357 -6.00 10.44 6.22
CA SER A 357 -6.28 9.10 5.69
C SER A 357 -5.02 8.24 5.71
N THR A 358 -4.30 8.15 4.60
CA THR A 358 -3.06 7.36 4.47
C THR A 358 -1.80 8.23 4.36
N SER A 359 -1.94 9.54 4.20
CA SER A 359 -0.83 10.41 3.82
C SER A 359 0.19 10.68 4.93
N LEU A 360 -0.17 10.50 6.21
CA LEU A 360 0.73 10.57 7.36
C LEU A 360 1.01 9.19 7.99
N GLU A 361 0.64 8.11 7.30
CA GLU A 361 0.92 6.73 7.72
C GLU A 361 2.41 6.40 7.61
N LEU A 362 3.09 6.88 6.54
CA LEU A 362 4.50 6.63 6.28
C LEU A 362 5.41 7.73 6.89
N GLY A 363 6.67 7.41 7.07
CA GLY A 363 7.78 8.02 7.79
C GLY A 363 8.04 9.54 7.70
N VAL A 364 7.03 10.38 7.41
CA VAL A 364 7.17 11.83 7.47
C VAL A 364 7.37 12.27 8.92
N ASP A 365 8.32 13.18 9.15
CA ASP A 365 8.55 13.79 10.46
C ASP A 365 7.49 14.88 10.73
N ILE A 366 6.51 14.52 11.55
CA ILE A 366 5.36 15.38 11.91
C ILE A 366 5.47 15.96 13.32
N GLY A 367 6.64 15.82 13.96
CA GLY A 367 6.83 16.25 15.33
C GLY A 367 6.22 15.27 16.34
N SER A 368 5.90 15.79 17.51
CA SER A 368 5.49 14.96 18.63
C SER A 368 3.97 14.76 18.68
N ILE A 369 3.55 13.51 18.56
CA ILE A 369 2.16 13.09 18.70
C ILE A 369 2.01 12.32 20.02
N GLU A 370 1.09 12.74 20.88
CA GLU A 370 0.85 12.08 22.16
C GLU A 370 -0.11 10.89 22.02
N ASN A 371 -1.18 11.03 21.24
CA ASN A 371 -2.19 10.00 21.05
C ASN A 371 -2.58 9.83 19.57
N VAL A 372 -2.89 8.60 19.20
CA VAL A 372 -3.44 8.24 17.87
C VAL A 372 -4.83 7.65 18.04
N ILE A 373 -5.79 8.22 17.32
CA ILE A 373 -7.14 7.66 17.19
C ILE A 373 -7.27 7.03 15.80
N GLN A 374 -7.70 5.79 15.76
CA GLN A 374 -8.10 5.11 14.54
C GLN A 374 -9.64 4.98 14.49
N LEU A 375 -10.29 5.55 13.48
CA LEU A 375 -11.73 5.40 13.26
C LEU A 375 -12.02 4.21 12.34
N GLY A 376 -12.65 3.19 12.89
CA GLY A 376 -12.86 1.90 12.25
C GLY A 376 -11.56 1.11 12.10
N SER A 377 -11.66 -0.13 11.62
CA SER A 377 -10.50 -1.00 11.39
C SER A 377 -9.61 -0.46 10.28
N SER A 378 -8.30 -0.51 10.47
CA SER A 378 -7.32 -0.21 9.41
C SER A 378 -7.22 -1.31 8.33
N LYS A 379 -7.99 -2.41 8.48
CA LYS A 379 -8.03 -3.58 7.58
C LYS A 379 -6.74 -4.41 7.51
N SER A 380 -5.71 -4.04 8.29
CA SER A 380 -4.40 -4.67 8.29
C SER A 380 -3.72 -4.40 9.63
N ILE A 381 -3.10 -5.42 10.22
CA ILE A 381 -2.35 -5.33 11.47
C ILE A 381 -1.10 -4.47 11.28
N SER A 382 -0.37 -4.69 10.20
CA SER A 382 0.84 -3.92 9.85
C SER A 382 0.54 -2.43 9.74
N ARG A 383 -0.58 -2.07 9.10
CA ARG A 383 -1.04 -0.68 8.99
C ARG A 383 -1.44 -0.10 10.36
N ALA A 384 -2.10 -0.89 11.22
CA ALA A 384 -2.41 -0.46 12.58
C ALA A 384 -1.12 -0.13 13.36
N VAL A 385 -0.11 -0.98 13.29
CA VAL A 385 1.20 -0.75 13.94
C VAL A 385 1.87 0.51 13.41
N GLN A 386 1.85 0.77 12.09
CA GLN A 386 2.42 1.97 11.49
C GLN A 386 1.70 3.24 11.95
N ARG A 387 0.35 3.24 11.98
CA ARG A 387 -0.47 4.38 12.39
C ARG A 387 -0.28 4.68 13.88
N ILE A 388 -0.44 3.68 14.74
CA ILE A 388 -0.29 3.83 16.19
C ILE A 388 1.15 4.17 16.55
N GLY A 389 2.12 3.61 15.82
CA GLY A 389 3.53 3.91 15.98
C GLY A 389 3.91 5.38 15.76
N ARG A 390 2.99 6.23 15.20
CA ARG A 390 3.16 7.69 15.13
C ARG A 390 3.09 8.36 16.49
N ALA A 391 2.42 7.76 17.48
CA ALA A 391 2.42 8.25 18.85
C ALA A 391 3.77 8.02 19.54
N GLY A 392 4.10 8.92 20.48
CA GLY A 392 5.33 8.86 21.28
C GLY A 392 6.54 9.49 20.61
N HIS A 393 7.23 10.35 21.36
CA HIS A 393 8.30 11.23 20.87
C HIS A 393 9.66 10.55 20.71
N SER A 394 9.89 9.46 21.43
CA SER A 394 11.18 8.79 21.49
C SER A 394 11.02 7.28 21.46
N PHE A 395 12.11 6.60 21.19
CA PHE A 395 12.18 5.16 21.26
C PHE A 395 11.72 4.59 22.63
N LYS A 396 11.99 5.32 23.74
CA LYS A 396 11.61 4.91 25.11
C LYS A 396 10.17 5.24 25.48
N SER A 397 9.46 6.08 24.68
CA SER A 397 8.08 6.44 24.97
C SER A 397 7.11 5.35 24.52
N ILE A 398 6.03 5.19 25.28
CA ILE A 398 4.93 4.30 24.93
C ILE A 398 4.09 4.96 23.84
N ALA A 399 3.78 4.24 22.78
CA ALA A 399 2.85 4.72 21.78
C ALA A 399 1.42 4.33 22.16
N ILE A 400 0.58 5.34 22.37
CA ILE A 400 -0.81 5.16 22.79
C ILE A 400 -1.73 5.27 21.57
N GLY A 401 -2.65 4.29 21.45
CA GLY A 401 -3.62 4.26 20.37
C GLY A 401 -5.01 3.84 20.84
N GLU A 402 -6.05 4.52 20.37
CA GLU A 402 -7.44 4.18 20.61
C GLU A 402 -8.14 3.88 19.28
N VAL A 403 -8.74 2.70 19.14
CA VAL A 403 -9.47 2.28 17.94
C VAL A 403 -10.96 2.33 18.23
N ILE A 404 -11.68 3.26 17.59
CA ILE A 404 -13.12 3.45 17.81
C ILE A 404 -13.89 2.72 16.71
N ALA A 405 -14.68 1.71 17.09
CA ALA A 405 -15.48 0.93 16.16
C ALA A 405 -16.72 1.69 15.69
N LEU A 406 -17.11 1.44 14.43
CA LEU A 406 -18.23 2.12 13.76
C LEU A 406 -19.52 1.28 13.75
N ASP A 407 -19.40 -0.05 13.74
CA ASP A 407 -20.51 -1.01 13.77
C ASP A 407 -20.09 -2.31 14.46
N ARG A 408 -21.00 -3.29 14.57
CA ARG A 408 -20.75 -4.56 15.27
C ARG A 408 -19.68 -5.44 14.63
N ASP A 409 -19.67 -5.54 13.30
CA ASP A 409 -18.65 -6.30 12.56
C ASP A 409 -17.30 -5.62 12.65
N ASP A 410 -17.30 -4.29 12.49
CA ASP A 410 -16.11 -3.47 12.64
C ASP A 410 -15.54 -3.57 14.07
N LEU A 411 -16.40 -3.70 15.09
CA LEU A 411 -15.99 -3.90 16.47
C LEU A 411 -15.23 -5.22 16.66
N ILE A 412 -15.70 -6.32 16.08
CA ILE A 412 -14.99 -7.60 16.11
C ILE A 412 -13.62 -7.45 15.40
N GLU A 413 -13.64 -6.84 14.24
CA GLU A 413 -12.44 -6.63 13.42
C GLU A 413 -11.41 -5.76 14.16
N CYS A 414 -11.82 -4.62 14.75
CA CYS A 414 -10.97 -3.76 15.57
C CYS A 414 -10.40 -4.50 16.78
N SER A 415 -11.24 -5.27 17.48
CA SER A 415 -10.84 -6.01 18.67
C SER A 415 -9.78 -7.07 18.37
N VAL A 416 -9.99 -7.85 17.31
CA VAL A 416 -9.05 -8.88 16.88
C VAL A 416 -7.76 -8.23 16.33
N MET A 417 -7.87 -7.14 15.59
CA MET A 417 -6.72 -6.40 15.07
C MET A 417 -5.84 -5.90 16.22
N VAL A 418 -6.41 -5.25 17.23
CA VAL A 418 -5.68 -4.73 18.39
C VAL A 418 -5.04 -5.86 19.22
N ASP A 419 -5.75 -6.97 19.43
CA ASP A 419 -5.21 -8.16 20.09
C ASP A 419 -3.96 -8.70 19.37
N ASN A 420 -3.98 -8.73 18.03
CA ASN A 420 -2.84 -9.18 17.23
C ASN A 420 -1.69 -8.16 17.17
N VAL A 421 -1.96 -6.85 17.23
CA VAL A 421 -0.93 -5.82 17.45
C VAL A 421 -0.16 -6.08 18.75
N ILE A 422 -0.86 -6.37 19.85
CA ILE A 422 -0.22 -6.68 21.14
C ILE A 422 0.54 -8.00 21.09
N LYS A 423 0.02 -9.01 20.37
CA LYS A 423 0.68 -10.30 20.13
C LYS A 423 1.84 -10.22 19.13
N LYS A 424 2.17 -9.04 18.64
CA LYS A 424 3.30 -8.80 17.74
C LYS A 424 3.19 -9.58 16.42
N ARG A 425 1.98 -9.73 15.87
CA ARG A 425 1.74 -10.36 14.57
C ARG A 425 1.66 -9.28 13.49
N LEU A 426 2.02 -9.63 12.27
CA LEU A 426 1.98 -8.75 11.10
C LEU A 426 1.33 -9.46 9.93
N ASP A 427 0.81 -8.69 8.98
CA ASP A 427 0.32 -9.23 7.72
C ASP A 427 1.49 -9.51 6.79
N SER A 428 1.38 -10.57 6.00
CA SER A 428 2.38 -10.89 4.98
C SER A 428 2.17 -10.07 3.71
N PHE A 429 3.27 -9.80 3.03
CA PHE A 429 3.24 -9.31 1.66
C PHE A 429 3.97 -10.26 0.71
N SER A 430 3.66 -10.18 -0.56
CA SER A 430 4.36 -10.86 -1.64
C SER A 430 4.77 -9.88 -2.73
N THR A 431 5.92 -10.09 -3.33
CA THR A 431 6.41 -9.28 -4.43
C THR A 431 5.78 -9.72 -5.75
N PRO A 432 5.17 -8.83 -6.56
CA PRO A 432 4.68 -9.18 -7.88
C PRO A 432 5.79 -9.75 -8.76
N LYS A 433 5.55 -10.91 -9.39
CA LYS A 433 6.54 -11.61 -10.22
C LYS A 433 6.26 -11.40 -11.70
N ASN A 434 7.34 -11.34 -12.49
CA ASN A 434 7.35 -11.37 -13.96
C ASN A 434 6.39 -10.36 -14.63
N ALA A 435 6.30 -9.14 -14.10
CA ALA A 435 5.41 -8.09 -14.63
C ALA A 435 5.87 -7.61 -16.02
N LEU A 436 5.21 -8.08 -17.10
CA LEU A 436 5.65 -7.86 -18.49
C LEU A 436 5.51 -6.41 -18.96
N ASP A 437 4.58 -5.64 -18.40
CA ASP A 437 4.43 -4.20 -18.69
C ASP A 437 5.60 -3.37 -18.12
N VAL A 438 6.09 -3.73 -16.93
CA VAL A 438 7.29 -3.12 -16.33
C VAL A 438 8.53 -3.57 -17.07
N LEU A 439 8.61 -4.85 -17.45
CA LEU A 439 9.69 -5.38 -18.28
C LEU A 439 9.81 -4.61 -19.61
N ALA A 440 8.68 -4.36 -20.28
CA ALA A 440 8.64 -3.58 -21.52
C ALA A 440 9.24 -2.18 -21.35
N GLN A 441 8.96 -1.47 -20.25
CA GLN A 441 9.61 -0.20 -19.94
C GLN A 441 11.13 -0.33 -19.85
N HIS A 442 11.62 -1.36 -19.16
CA HIS A 442 13.05 -1.54 -18.95
C HIS A 442 13.79 -1.98 -20.21
N ILE A 443 13.19 -2.81 -21.08
CA ILE A 443 13.75 -3.17 -22.39
C ILE A 443 13.92 -1.91 -23.24
N ILE A 444 12.90 -1.04 -23.32
CA ILE A 444 13.05 0.26 -24.02
C ILE A 444 14.18 1.09 -23.39
N GLY A 445 14.18 1.23 -22.05
CA GLY A 445 15.23 1.97 -21.35
C GLY A 445 16.65 1.41 -21.57
N MET A 446 16.80 0.09 -21.69
CA MET A 446 18.07 -0.56 -22.00
C MET A 446 18.52 -0.22 -23.41
N SER A 447 17.61 -0.26 -24.39
CA SER A 447 17.90 0.05 -25.80
C SER A 447 18.39 1.50 -26.04
N LEU A 448 18.07 2.43 -25.10
CA LEU A 448 18.52 3.83 -25.21
C LEU A 448 20.03 4.01 -24.93
N ASN A 449 20.64 3.09 -24.22
CA ASN A 449 22.02 3.23 -23.74
C ASN A 449 23.04 2.54 -24.69
N LYS A 450 22.69 1.36 -25.20
CA LYS A 450 23.55 0.57 -26.11
C LYS A 450 22.73 -0.47 -26.89
N LYS A 451 23.35 -1.08 -27.90
CA LYS A 451 22.86 -2.32 -28.52
C LYS A 451 23.03 -3.47 -27.52
N TRP A 452 21.99 -4.27 -27.31
CA TRP A 452 21.96 -5.41 -26.39
C TRP A 452 21.79 -6.72 -27.13
N GLY A 453 22.52 -7.76 -26.73
CA GLY A 453 22.15 -9.13 -27.03
C GLY A 453 20.94 -9.57 -26.17
N VAL A 454 20.06 -10.38 -26.76
CA VAL A 454 18.85 -10.88 -26.06
C VAL A 454 19.24 -11.67 -24.83
N ASP A 455 20.23 -12.56 -24.90
CA ASP A 455 20.68 -13.38 -23.77
C ASP A 455 21.35 -12.54 -22.68
N GLU A 456 22.21 -11.58 -23.04
CA GLU A 456 22.83 -10.64 -22.11
C GLU A 456 21.77 -9.87 -21.31
N ALA A 457 20.74 -9.39 -22.02
CA ALA A 457 19.65 -8.62 -21.42
C ALA A 457 18.75 -9.51 -20.52
N TYR A 458 18.46 -10.74 -20.95
CA TYR A 458 17.70 -11.71 -20.18
C TYR A 458 18.41 -12.08 -18.88
N ASP A 459 19.70 -12.37 -18.93
CA ASP A 459 20.51 -12.69 -17.75
C ASP A 459 20.56 -11.51 -16.77
N LEU A 460 20.65 -10.27 -17.27
CA LEU A 460 20.61 -9.08 -16.42
C LEU A 460 19.25 -8.94 -15.73
N VAL A 461 18.15 -9.11 -16.45
CA VAL A 461 16.80 -9.01 -15.93
C VAL A 461 16.54 -10.03 -14.82
N ARG A 462 16.99 -11.27 -14.99
CA ARG A 462 16.83 -12.35 -13.99
C ARG A 462 17.58 -12.13 -12.70
N LYS A 463 18.56 -11.25 -12.65
CA LYS A 463 19.23 -10.86 -11.39
C LYS A 463 18.29 -10.10 -10.45
N ALA A 464 17.26 -9.45 -10.97
CA ALA A 464 16.23 -8.82 -10.16
C ALA A 464 15.29 -9.87 -9.56
N TYR A 465 15.10 -9.86 -8.24
CA TYR A 465 14.27 -10.84 -7.53
C TYR A 465 12.88 -11.06 -8.15
N PRO A 466 12.14 -10.02 -8.58
CA PRO A 466 10.84 -10.21 -9.22
C PRO A 466 10.88 -10.99 -10.54
N TYR A 467 12.05 -11.11 -11.18
CA TYR A 467 12.20 -11.73 -12.50
C TYR A 467 13.12 -12.96 -12.54
N ASN A 468 13.54 -13.46 -11.38
CA ASN A 468 14.43 -14.63 -11.34
C ASN A 468 13.81 -15.89 -11.95
N THR A 469 12.48 -15.97 -11.99
CA THR A 469 11.70 -17.09 -12.58
C THR A 469 11.10 -16.73 -13.94
N LEU A 470 11.52 -15.63 -14.57
CA LEU A 470 11.00 -15.22 -15.88
C LEU A 470 11.32 -16.28 -16.95
N ASP A 471 10.32 -16.69 -17.70
CA ASP A 471 10.49 -17.57 -18.86
C ASP A 471 11.11 -16.80 -20.02
N LYS A 472 12.05 -17.45 -20.73
CA LYS A 472 12.76 -16.85 -21.87
C LYS A 472 11.83 -16.53 -23.03
N ASN A 473 10.80 -17.37 -23.26
CA ASN A 473 9.81 -17.13 -24.32
C ASN A 473 8.97 -15.89 -24.02
N GLU A 474 8.60 -15.64 -22.75
CA GLU A 474 7.89 -14.41 -22.35
C GLU A 474 8.76 -13.17 -22.52
N PHE A 475 10.06 -13.28 -22.25
CA PHE A 475 11.02 -12.21 -22.51
C PHE A 475 11.11 -11.88 -24.00
N ILE A 476 11.27 -12.91 -24.88
CA ILE A 476 11.32 -12.77 -26.34
C ILE A 476 10.00 -12.25 -26.89
N ALA A 477 8.85 -12.73 -26.39
CA ALA A 477 7.53 -12.23 -26.79
C ALA A 477 7.37 -10.73 -26.49
N THR A 478 7.92 -10.28 -25.35
CA THR A 478 7.93 -8.86 -24.98
C THR A 478 8.82 -8.05 -25.95
N ILE A 479 9.99 -8.56 -26.34
CA ILE A 479 10.85 -7.92 -27.37
C ILE A 479 10.14 -7.88 -28.72
N ASN A 480 9.48 -8.95 -29.15
CA ASN A 480 8.71 -9.02 -30.39
C ASN A 480 7.59 -7.96 -30.42
N TYR A 481 6.87 -7.83 -29.30
CA TYR A 481 5.88 -6.77 -29.13
C TYR A 481 6.49 -5.38 -29.31
N LEU A 482 7.58 -5.09 -28.62
CA LEU A 482 8.26 -3.80 -28.69
C LEU A 482 8.93 -3.56 -30.07
N GLY A 483 9.34 -4.61 -30.76
CA GLY A 483 9.86 -4.56 -32.12
C GLY A 483 8.80 -4.31 -33.20
N GLY A 484 7.50 -4.43 -32.86
CA GLY A 484 6.38 -4.23 -33.79
C GLY A 484 6.11 -5.45 -34.67
N LYS A 485 6.41 -6.66 -34.21
CA LYS A 485 6.21 -7.90 -34.99
C LYS A 485 4.80 -8.47 -34.97
N TYR A 486 3.90 -7.92 -34.14
CA TYR A 486 2.49 -8.33 -34.10
C TYR A 486 1.69 -7.55 -35.16
N LEU A 487 1.41 -8.23 -36.28
CA LEU A 487 0.61 -7.68 -37.39
C LEU A 487 -0.81 -7.35 -36.89
N GLY A 488 -1.39 -6.28 -37.40
CA GLY A 488 -2.72 -5.80 -37.02
C GLY A 488 -2.72 -4.70 -35.95
N LEU A 489 -1.70 -4.60 -35.07
CA LEU A 489 -1.61 -3.51 -34.10
C LEU A 489 -1.33 -2.14 -34.75
N GLU A 490 -0.82 -2.09 -35.95
CA GLU A 490 -0.58 -0.86 -36.71
C GLU A 490 -1.86 -0.08 -37.00
N HIS A 491 -2.99 -0.78 -37.22
CA HIS A 491 -4.30 -0.15 -37.38
C HIS A 491 -4.72 0.66 -36.15
N HIS A 492 -4.24 0.27 -34.96
CA HIS A 492 -4.45 0.99 -33.70
C HIS A 492 -3.32 2.00 -33.40
N ARG A 493 -2.45 2.30 -34.36
CA ARG A 493 -1.29 3.20 -34.21
C ARG A 493 -0.30 2.73 -33.12
N VAL A 494 -0.22 1.43 -32.90
CA VAL A 494 0.78 0.80 -32.03
C VAL A 494 1.97 0.38 -32.90
N TYR A 495 2.98 1.22 -32.92
CA TYR A 495 4.20 0.99 -33.71
C TYR A 495 5.32 0.44 -32.83
N GLY A 496 6.31 -0.21 -33.46
CA GLY A 496 7.52 -0.68 -32.79
C GLY A 496 8.24 0.45 -32.04
N LYS A 497 8.74 0.17 -30.85
CA LYS A 497 9.44 1.10 -29.94
C LYS A 497 10.94 0.92 -29.99
N ILE A 498 11.38 -0.29 -30.33
CA ILE A 498 12.79 -0.66 -30.48
C ILE A 498 13.03 -1.22 -31.87
N TRP A 499 14.28 -1.22 -32.30
CA TRP A 499 14.75 -2.02 -33.43
C TRP A 499 15.16 -3.39 -32.88
N TYR A 500 14.75 -4.47 -33.55
CA TYR A 500 15.06 -5.85 -33.16
C TYR A 500 15.44 -6.68 -34.36
N ASP A 501 16.62 -7.25 -34.28
CA ASP A 501 17.15 -8.21 -35.26
C ASP A 501 17.08 -9.62 -34.66
N GLU A 502 16.22 -10.45 -35.22
CA GLU A 502 15.99 -11.82 -34.75
C GLU A 502 17.14 -12.75 -35.13
N LYS A 503 17.76 -12.51 -36.29
CA LYS A 503 18.86 -13.35 -36.77
C LYS A 503 20.12 -13.17 -35.92
N GLU A 504 20.44 -11.93 -35.58
CA GLU A 504 21.56 -11.62 -34.69
C GLU A 504 21.19 -11.77 -33.19
N GLY A 505 19.93 -11.91 -32.84
CA GLY A 505 19.46 -11.91 -31.47
C GLY A 505 19.79 -10.61 -30.72
N THR A 506 19.65 -9.46 -31.40
CA THR A 506 20.02 -8.15 -30.80
C THR A 506 18.93 -7.11 -30.95
N PHE A 507 18.88 -6.17 -29.99
CA PHE A 507 17.95 -5.04 -30.04
C PHE A 507 18.61 -3.71 -29.68
N ASN A 508 18.05 -2.60 -30.18
CA ASN A 508 18.56 -1.26 -29.97
C ASN A 508 17.43 -0.22 -30.05
N GLN A 509 17.71 1.04 -29.79
CA GLN A 509 16.72 2.11 -29.97
C GLN A 509 16.32 2.26 -31.45
N ARG A 510 15.03 2.53 -31.70
CA ARG A 510 14.52 2.69 -33.07
C ARG A 510 14.82 4.07 -33.68
N GLY A 511 15.04 5.09 -32.88
CA GLY A 511 15.29 6.45 -33.30
C GLY A 511 15.30 7.46 -32.18
N ARG A 512 15.64 8.71 -32.45
CA ARG A 512 15.78 9.80 -31.47
C ARG A 512 14.51 10.06 -30.65
N LEU A 513 13.33 9.86 -31.23
CA LEU A 513 12.05 10.03 -30.55
C LEU A 513 11.78 8.98 -29.46
N SER A 514 12.42 7.81 -29.51
CA SER A 514 12.27 6.76 -28.48
C SER A 514 12.65 7.25 -27.09
N GLN A 515 13.70 8.07 -26.98
CA GLN A 515 14.13 8.66 -25.71
C GLN A 515 13.08 9.64 -25.15
N VAL A 516 12.54 10.52 -25.98
CA VAL A 516 11.52 11.50 -25.55
C VAL A 516 10.23 10.77 -25.13
N MET A 517 9.80 9.78 -25.92
CA MET A 517 8.64 8.96 -25.61
C MET A 517 8.82 8.23 -24.26
N TYR A 518 9.98 7.62 -24.05
CA TYR A 518 10.31 6.94 -22.81
C TYR A 518 10.23 7.89 -21.60
N MET A 519 10.92 9.02 -21.66
CA MET A 519 10.98 10.02 -20.58
C MET A 519 9.62 10.59 -20.19
N LEU A 520 8.70 10.75 -21.15
CA LEU A 520 7.37 11.33 -20.92
C LEU A 520 6.32 10.32 -20.44
N ASN A 521 6.54 9.01 -20.66
CA ASN A 521 5.56 7.97 -20.38
C ASN A 521 6.03 6.94 -19.35
N LEU A 522 7.25 7.07 -18.82
CA LEU A 522 7.80 6.19 -17.79
C LEU A 522 7.02 6.27 -16.48
N GLY A 523 6.93 5.15 -15.80
CA GLY A 523 6.40 5.01 -14.45
C GLY A 523 5.24 4.03 -14.36
N THR A 524 5.03 3.54 -13.15
CA THR A 524 4.05 2.48 -12.86
C THR A 524 2.76 3.00 -12.23
N ILE A 525 2.73 4.25 -11.76
CA ILE A 525 1.54 4.88 -11.20
C ILE A 525 0.57 5.19 -12.35
N PRO A 526 -0.64 4.63 -12.35
CA PRO A 526 -1.63 4.95 -13.38
C PRO A 526 -2.10 6.41 -13.26
N ASP A 527 -2.46 7.00 -14.40
CA ASP A 527 -3.14 8.30 -14.40
C ASP A 527 -4.61 8.07 -13.99
N ASP A 528 -4.96 8.48 -12.79
CA ASP A 528 -6.36 8.58 -12.38
C ASP A 528 -6.96 9.88 -12.94
N VAL A 529 -8.26 9.85 -13.24
CA VAL A 529 -8.97 11.03 -13.70
C VAL A 529 -9.26 11.92 -12.50
N ALA A 530 -8.27 12.76 -12.16
CA ALA A 530 -8.45 13.78 -11.13
C ALA A 530 -8.81 15.12 -11.78
N ILE A 531 -9.89 15.74 -11.33
CA ILE A 531 -10.30 17.07 -11.74
C ILE A 531 -9.75 18.08 -10.74
N ASN A 532 -8.93 18.99 -11.23
CA ASN A 532 -8.32 20.01 -10.38
C ASN A 532 -9.33 21.10 -10.00
N VAL A 533 -9.41 21.41 -8.72
CA VAL A 533 -10.30 22.42 -8.15
C VAL A 533 -9.56 23.75 -8.00
N PHE A 534 -10.09 24.79 -8.61
CA PHE A 534 -9.56 26.16 -8.55
C PHE A 534 -10.62 27.11 -8.01
N THR A 535 -10.20 28.07 -7.19
CA THR A 535 -11.03 29.21 -6.81
C THR A 535 -11.12 30.21 -7.96
N LEU A 536 -12.05 31.19 -7.86
CA LEU A 536 -12.24 32.26 -8.86
C LEU A 536 -10.96 33.06 -9.13
N ASP A 537 -10.12 33.25 -8.12
CA ASP A 537 -8.78 33.86 -8.19
C ASP A 537 -7.69 32.92 -8.70
N LYS A 538 -8.09 31.79 -9.30
CA LYS A 538 -7.22 30.78 -9.92
C LYS A 538 -6.26 30.09 -8.95
N LYS A 539 -6.50 30.15 -7.65
CA LYS A 539 -5.73 29.39 -6.67
C LYS A 539 -6.13 27.93 -6.72
N TRP A 540 -5.16 27.03 -6.86
CA TRP A 540 -5.39 25.60 -6.80
C TRP A 540 -5.64 25.15 -5.34
N VAL A 541 -6.77 24.50 -5.09
CA VAL A 541 -7.18 24.04 -3.75
C VAL A 541 -6.87 22.56 -3.55
N GLY A 542 -7.06 21.77 -4.61
CA GLY A 542 -6.90 20.32 -4.55
C GLY A 542 -7.49 19.65 -5.79
N SER A 543 -7.80 18.37 -5.68
CA SER A 543 -8.41 17.60 -6.76
C SER A 543 -9.56 16.73 -6.26
N ILE A 544 -10.53 16.48 -7.14
CA ILE A 544 -11.68 15.58 -6.92
C ILE A 544 -11.74 14.56 -8.05
N GLU A 545 -12.41 13.45 -7.82
CA GLU A 545 -12.57 12.39 -8.83
C GLU A 545 -13.62 12.77 -9.88
N GLU A 546 -13.41 12.34 -11.15
CA GLU A 546 -14.32 12.63 -12.27
C GLU A 546 -15.74 12.13 -11.99
N GLU A 547 -15.86 10.95 -11.38
CA GLU A 547 -17.14 10.34 -11.06
C GLU A 547 -17.95 11.18 -10.06
N PHE A 548 -17.27 11.85 -9.12
CA PHE A 548 -17.90 12.80 -8.22
C PHE A 548 -18.40 14.04 -8.98
N MET A 549 -17.55 14.56 -9.89
CA MET A 549 -17.93 15.70 -10.74
C MET A 549 -19.18 15.44 -11.59
N THR A 550 -19.33 14.24 -12.15
CA THR A 550 -20.50 13.92 -13.00
C THR A 550 -21.82 13.90 -12.25
N LYS A 551 -21.79 13.75 -10.93
CA LYS A 551 -22.95 13.75 -10.02
C LYS A 551 -23.27 15.13 -9.46
N MET A 552 -22.30 16.10 -9.52
CA MET A 552 -22.50 17.44 -9.00
C MET A 552 -23.33 18.32 -9.94
N LYS A 553 -24.22 19.10 -9.36
CA LYS A 553 -24.99 20.16 -10.04
C LYS A 553 -24.38 21.52 -9.70
N GLN A 554 -24.55 22.48 -10.60
CA GLN A 554 -24.15 23.87 -10.34
C GLN A 554 -24.78 24.36 -9.04
N HIS A 555 -24.02 25.07 -8.21
CA HIS A 555 -24.33 25.53 -6.86
C HIS A 555 -24.35 24.46 -5.76
N ASP A 556 -24.00 23.20 -6.05
CA ASP A 556 -23.76 22.20 -4.99
C ASP A 556 -22.57 22.61 -4.12
N ILE A 557 -22.69 22.38 -2.80
CA ILE A 557 -21.66 22.74 -1.83
C ILE A 557 -20.95 21.48 -1.34
N PHE A 558 -19.64 21.50 -1.39
CA PHE A 558 -18.82 20.38 -0.92
C PHE A 558 -17.63 20.83 -0.05
N ALA A 559 -17.15 19.93 0.80
CA ALA A 559 -15.99 20.18 1.65
C ALA A 559 -14.70 19.71 0.97
N LEU A 560 -13.65 20.54 1.03
CA LEU A 560 -12.31 20.20 0.59
C LEU A 560 -11.27 20.98 1.42
N GLY A 561 -10.34 20.28 2.10
CA GLY A 561 -9.35 20.89 2.96
C GLY A 561 -9.97 21.53 4.22
N GLY A 562 -11.09 20.99 4.71
CA GLY A 562 -11.83 21.53 5.85
C GLY A 562 -12.53 22.86 5.59
N LYS A 563 -12.65 23.28 4.32
CA LYS A 563 -13.38 24.48 3.87
C LYS A 563 -14.53 24.09 2.97
N LEU A 564 -15.59 24.91 2.95
CA LEU A 564 -16.75 24.68 2.10
C LEU A 564 -16.62 25.48 0.80
N TYR A 565 -16.89 24.81 -0.30
CA TYR A 565 -16.84 25.39 -1.64
C TYR A 565 -18.15 25.14 -2.38
N GLU A 566 -18.64 26.15 -3.07
CA GLU A 566 -19.78 26.10 -3.98
C GLU A 566 -19.26 25.80 -5.39
N PHE A 567 -19.79 24.78 -6.04
CA PHE A 567 -19.45 24.42 -7.42
C PHE A 567 -20.11 25.40 -8.40
N LEU A 568 -19.28 26.06 -9.21
CA LEU A 568 -19.76 27.03 -10.21
C LEU A 568 -19.78 26.45 -11.62
N GLU A 569 -18.66 25.94 -12.09
CA GLU A 569 -18.54 25.34 -13.42
C GLU A 569 -17.43 24.30 -13.51
N ALA A 570 -17.54 23.39 -14.47
CA ALA A 570 -16.47 22.45 -14.83
C ALA A 570 -16.13 22.58 -16.32
N LYS A 571 -14.83 22.70 -16.60
CA LYS A 571 -14.29 22.69 -17.97
C LYS A 571 -13.19 21.65 -18.07
N GLU A 572 -13.42 20.61 -18.86
CA GLU A 572 -12.48 19.48 -19.08
C GLU A 572 -11.98 18.85 -17.76
N THR A 573 -10.77 19.20 -17.33
CA THR A 573 -10.10 18.69 -16.10
C THR A 573 -10.04 19.73 -14.99
N ARG A 574 -10.84 20.81 -15.08
CA ARG A 574 -10.87 21.92 -14.10
C ARG A 574 -12.27 22.10 -13.54
N CYS A 575 -12.35 22.24 -12.24
CA CYS A 575 -13.55 22.60 -11.49
C CYS A 575 -13.32 23.99 -10.88
N ILE A 576 -14.20 24.94 -11.16
CA ILE A 576 -14.13 26.30 -10.62
C ILE A 576 -15.14 26.41 -9.47
N VAL A 577 -14.68 26.92 -8.34
CA VAL A 577 -15.47 27.02 -7.11
C VAL A 577 -15.36 28.41 -6.48
N ALA A 578 -16.41 28.79 -5.73
CA ALA A 578 -16.39 29.92 -4.83
C ALA A 578 -16.39 29.44 -3.37
N ALA A 579 -16.00 30.31 -2.42
CA ALA A 579 -16.17 30.01 -1.01
C ALA A 579 -17.68 29.98 -0.69
N ALA A 580 -18.19 28.90 -0.13
CA ALA A 580 -19.60 28.75 0.17
C ALA A 580 -20.00 29.58 1.40
N LYS A 581 -21.17 30.18 1.33
CA LYS A 581 -21.78 30.96 2.44
C LYS A 581 -22.76 30.12 3.26
N SER A 582 -23.20 28.95 2.78
CA SER A 582 -24.25 28.11 3.38
C SER A 582 -23.70 26.89 4.10
N LEU A 583 -24.49 26.30 5.02
CA LEU A 583 -24.09 25.41 6.09
C LEU A 583 -24.39 23.92 5.83
N THR A 584 -24.88 23.51 4.67
CA THR A 584 -25.15 22.11 4.36
C THR A 584 -24.24 21.59 3.23
N PRO A 585 -23.08 20.99 3.58
CA PRO A 585 -22.16 20.48 2.56
C PRO A 585 -22.62 19.14 2.02
N THR A 586 -22.54 19.00 0.70
CA THR A 586 -22.43 17.68 0.06
C THR A 586 -20.98 17.24 0.20
N ILE A 587 -20.70 16.27 1.08
CA ILE A 587 -19.33 15.72 1.22
C ILE A 587 -19.10 14.80 0.04
N PRO A 588 -17.97 14.97 -0.70
CA PRO A 588 -17.67 14.11 -1.83
C PRO A 588 -17.73 12.62 -1.44
N PRO A 589 -18.54 11.79 -2.07
CA PRO A 589 -18.38 10.36 -1.97
C PRO A 589 -17.11 9.99 -2.77
N TRP A 590 -15.96 10.08 -2.10
CA TRP A 590 -14.73 9.54 -2.66
C TRP A 590 -14.89 8.02 -2.76
N PHE A 591 -15.06 7.53 -3.96
CA PHE A 591 -14.91 6.11 -4.24
C PHE A 591 -13.42 5.76 -4.20
N SER A 592 -12.80 5.94 -3.05
CA SER A 592 -11.58 5.20 -2.79
C SER A 592 -11.97 3.74 -2.68
N GLU A 593 -11.30 2.87 -3.41
CA GLU A 593 -11.41 1.43 -3.21
C GLU A 593 -11.28 1.21 -1.70
N GLN A 594 -12.31 0.61 -1.08
CA GLN A 594 -12.23 0.28 0.35
C GLN A 594 -11.01 -0.61 0.52
N LEU A 595 -10.16 -0.25 1.46
CA LEU A 595 -8.98 -1.05 1.77
C LEU A 595 -9.43 -2.50 2.06
N PRO A 596 -8.92 -3.50 1.34
CA PRO A 596 -9.33 -4.88 1.58
C PRO A 596 -8.79 -5.35 2.93
N LEU A 597 -9.57 -6.18 3.62
CA LEU A 597 -9.13 -6.89 4.80
C LEU A 597 -7.99 -7.84 4.43
N SER A 598 -6.88 -7.81 5.18
CA SER A 598 -5.77 -8.75 4.97
C SER A 598 -6.22 -10.19 5.26
N PHE A 599 -5.62 -11.14 4.57
CA PHE A 599 -5.94 -12.55 4.77
C PHE A 599 -5.63 -13.00 6.20
N GLU A 600 -4.50 -12.61 6.73
CA GLU A 600 -4.08 -12.96 8.09
C GLU A 600 -5.08 -12.44 9.13
N LEU A 601 -5.50 -11.17 9.02
CA LEU A 601 -6.49 -10.63 9.94
C LEU A 601 -7.85 -11.33 9.78
N ALA A 602 -8.26 -11.68 8.55
CA ALA A 602 -9.48 -12.46 8.31
C ALA A 602 -9.42 -13.83 8.98
N GLN A 603 -8.26 -14.52 8.90
CA GLN A 603 -8.05 -15.81 9.58
C GLN A 603 -8.11 -15.66 11.10
N TYR A 604 -7.49 -14.65 11.69
CA TYR A 604 -7.56 -14.39 13.14
C TYR A 604 -8.98 -14.06 13.62
N ILE A 605 -9.76 -13.36 12.79
CA ILE A 605 -11.19 -13.16 13.07
C ILE A 605 -11.93 -14.50 13.05
N GLY A 606 -11.65 -15.37 12.09
CA GLY A 606 -12.21 -16.72 12.00
C GLY A 606 -11.85 -17.58 13.24
N GLU A 607 -10.58 -17.57 13.67
CA GLU A 607 -10.11 -18.24 14.89
C GLU A 607 -10.82 -17.70 16.13
N PHE A 608 -10.99 -16.39 16.25
CA PHE A 608 -11.71 -15.76 17.35
C PHE A 608 -13.18 -16.19 17.36
N ARG A 609 -13.84 -16.18 16.19
CA ARG A 609 -15.23 -16.66 16.03
C ARG A 609 -15.38 -18.12 16.48
N LYS A 610 -14.43 -18.99 16.13
CA LYS A 610 -14.41 -20.39 16.56
C LYS A 610 -14.30 -20.48 18.08
N LYS A 611 -13.27 -19.85 18.68
CA LYS A 611 -13.01 -19.88 20.13
C LYS A 611 -14.19 -19.39 20.96
N LEU A 612 -14.81 -18.27 20.56
CA LEU A 612 -15.96 -17.71 21.27
C LEU A 612 -17.22 -18.55 21.01
N GLY A 613 -17.43 -18.99 19.76
CA GLY A 613 -18.55 -19.86 19.36
C GLY A 613 -18.62 -21.17 20.14
N ASP A 614 -17.48 -21.83 20.38
CA ASP A 614 -17.37 -23.09 21.13
C ASP A 614 -17.79 -22.94 22.60
N THR A 615 -17.86 -21.72 23.14
CA THR A 615 -18.35 -21.46 24.50
C THR A 615 -19.86 -21.34 24.57
N LEU A 616 -20.56 -21.21 23.45
CA LEU A 616 -22.01 -20.98 23.41
C LEU A 616 -22.79 -22.30 23.50
N SER A 617 -23.95 -22.28 24.17
CA SER A 617 -24.80 -23.45 24.39
C SER A 617 -26.28 -23.11 24.24
N LEU A 618 -27.08 -24.02 23.68
CA LEU A 618 -28.53 -23.89 23.54
C LEU A 618 -29.28 -23.83 24.89
N LYS A 619 -28.65 -24.32 25.97
CA LYS A 619 -29.22 -24.27 27.33
C LYS A 619 -29.12 -22.89 27.97
N GLN A 620 -28.46 -21.95 27.33
CA GLN A 620 -28.21 -20.61 27.89
C GLN A 620 -29.46 -19.72 27.71
N LYS A 621 -30.36 -19.74 28.67
CA LYS A 621 -31.62 -18.94 28.67
C LYS A 621 -31.39 -17.44 28.97
N ASN A 622 -30.29 -17.06 29.59
CA ASN A 622 -30.00 -15.70 30.01
C ASN A 622 -28.91 -15.08 29.13
N LYS A 623 -29.06 -13.80 28.77
CA LYS A 623 -28.06 -12.99 28.08
C LYS A 623 -26.79 -12.66 28.95
N SER A 624 -26.65 -13.27 30.12
CA SER A 624 -25.45 -13.09 30.96
C SER A 624 -24.25 -13.81 30.35
N ILE A 625 -23.09 -13.12 30.33
CA ILE A 625 -21.84 -13.68 29.81
C ILE A 625 -21.46 -14.93 30.61
N ASN A 626 -21.28 -16.07 29.93
CA ASN A 626 -20.83 -17.27 30.63
C ASN A 626 -19.34 -17.17 31.01
N LYS A 627 -18.92 -17.89 32.07
CA LYS A 627 -17.55 -17.82 32.60
C LYS A 627 -16.44 -18.08 31.53
N LYS A 628 -16.69 -18.98 30.58
CA LYS A 628 -15.71 -19.32 29.50
C LYS A 628 -15.58 -18.20 28.50
N ALA A 629 -16.71 -17.64 28.03
CA ALA A 629 -16.71 -16.50 27.13
C ALA A 629 -16.10 -15.25 27.79
N ASP A 630 -16.45 -15.04 29.08
CA ASP A 630 -15.90 -13.95 29.91
C ASP A 630 -14.38 -14.01 30.00
N ALA A 631 -13.83 -15.20 30.24
CA ALA A 631 -12.38 -15.41 30.28
C ALA A 631 -11.69 -15.05 28.93
N ILE A 632 -12.30 -15.43 27.78
CA ILE A 632 -11.76 -15.09 26.47
C ILE A 632 -11.79 -13.57 26.23
N LEU A 633 -12.94 -12.92 26.53
CA LEU A 633 -13.12 -11.49 26.27
C LEU A 633 -12.33 -10.60 27.25
N ASN A 634 -12.04 -11.08 28.47
CA ASN A 634 -11.19 -10.36 29.43
C ASN A 634 -9.70 -10.32 29.02
N LEU A 635 -9.25 -11.26 28.19
CA LEU A 635 -7.89 -11.27 27.70
C LEU A 635 -7.70 -10.30 26.49
N MET A 636 -8.80 -9.82 25.91
CA MET A 636 -8.73 -8.90 24.79
C MET A 636 -8.61 -7.44 25.26
N PRO A 637 -7.87 -6.60 24.53
CA PRO A 637 -7.71 -5.18 24.84
C PRO A 637 -8.95 -4.38 24.36
N ILE A 638 -10.08 -4.57 25.03
CA ILE A 638 -11.37 -3.98 24.68
C ILE A 638 -12.04 -3.36 25.92
N ASP A 639 -12.90 -2.36 25.72
CA ASP A 639 -13.65 -1.75 26.78
C ASP A 639 -14.87 -2.60 27.22
N LYS A 640 -15.50 -2.21 28.31
CA LYS A 640 -16.66 -2.92 28.85
C LYS A 640 -17.84 -2.97 27.90
N ASN A 641 -18.09 -1.90 27.14
CA ASN A 641 -19.16 -1.82 26.15
C ASN A 641 -18.91 -2.79 25.00
N ALA A 642 -17.69 -2.78 24.44
CA ALA A 642 -17.28 -3.69 23.39
C ALA A 642 -17.47 -5.15 23.78
N LYS A 643 -17.04 -5.53 25.00
CA LYS A 643 -17.21 -6.87 25.53
C LYS A 643 -18.67 -7.34 25.55
N LYS A 644 -19.60 -6.50 26.03
CA LYS A 644 -21.03 -6.80 26.08
C LYS A 644 -21.63 -6.94 24.69
N ILE A 645 -21.30 -6.03 23.77
CA ILE A 645 -21.82 -6.02 22.39
C ILE A 645 -21.34 -7.24 21.63
N ILE A 646 -20.05 -7.58 21.68
CA ILE A 646 -19.50 -8.75 21.01
C ILE A 646 -20.22 -10.01 21.49
N TYR A 647 -20.33 -10.19 22.80
CA TYR A 647 -20.99 -11.37 23.37
C TYR A 647 -22.46 -11.49 22.93
N ASN A 648 -23.23 -10.39 22.99
CA ASN A 648 -24.62 -10.38 22.56
C ASN A 648 -24.75 -10.69 21.08
N TYR A 649 -23.89 -10.13 20.23
CA TYR A 649 -23.91 -10.36 18.79
C TYR A 649 -23.66 -11.83 18.43
N PHE A 650 -22.75 -12.49 19.15
CA PHE A 650 -22.49 -13.91 18.97
C PHE A 650 -23.66 -14.78 19.44
N ILE A 651 -24.31 -14.42 20.57
CA ILE A 651 -25.50 -15.14 21.06
C ILE A 651 -26.65 -15.00 20.07
N GLU A 652 -26.92 -13.81 19.56
CA GLU A 652 -27.96 -13.57 18.55
C GLU A 652 -27.73 -14.45 17.30
N GLN A 653 -26.53 -14.46 16.77
CA GLN A 653 -26.15 -15.33 15.65
C GLN A 653 -26.35 -16.80 15.99
N PHE A 654 -25.85 -17.25 17.15
CA PHE A 654 -25.92 -18.65 17.55
C PHE A 654 -27.36 -19.12 17.82
N LEU A 655 -28.18 -18.29 18.43
CA LEU A 655 -29.59 -18.64 18.68
C LEU A 655 -30.36 -18.76 17.37
N TYR A 656 -30.02 -17.95 16.35
CA TYR A 656 -30.70 -17.95 15.07
C TYR A 656 -30.25 -19.13 14.19
N THR A 657 -28.94 -19.28 13.95
CA THR A 657 -28.40 -20.28 13.00
C THR A 657 -27.96 -21.59 13.65
N LYS A 658 -27.80 -21.63 14.99
CA LYS A 658 -27.17 -22.70 15.77
C LYS A 658 -25.70 -22.97 15.40
N ILE A 659 -25.10 -22.09 14.58
CA ILE A 659 -23.77 -22.24 14.01
C ILE A 659 -23.09 -20.86 14.03
N ILE A 660 -21.79 -20.85 14.36
CA ILE A 660 -20.92 -19.68 14.18
C ILE A 660 -19.94 -19.98 13.06
N PRO A 661 -20.06 -19.26 11.91
CA PRO A 661 -19.11 -19.41 10.80
C PRO A 661 -17.71 -18.93 11.23
N ASN A 662 -16.68 -19.64 10.79
CA ASN A 662 -15.31 -19.40 11.17
C ASN A 662 -14.32 -19.78 10.05
N ASN A 663 -13.03 -19.77 10.29
CA ASN A 663 -12.02 -20.07 9.26
C ASN A 663 -11.98 -21.55 8.81
N GLU A 664 -12.58 -22.48 9.58
CA GLU A 664 -12.67 -23.91 9.25
C GLU A 664 -14.09 -24.33 8.85
N LEU A 665 -15.09 -23.42 8.97
CA LEU A 665 -16.49 -23.71 8.69
C LEU A 665 -17.15 -22.57 7.93
N ILE A 666 -17.43 -22.80 6.66
CA ILE A 666 -18.24 -21.92 5.81
C ILE A 666 -19.71 -22.19 6.09
N LEU A 667 -20.46 -21.16 6.48
CA LEU A 667 -21.91 -21.22 6.58
C LEU A 667 -22.53 -20.66 5.31
N ILE A 668 -23.42 -21.42 4.68
CA ILE A 668 -24.17 -20.98 3.49
C ILE A 668 -25.63 -20.86 3.92
N GLU A 669 -26.16 -19.63 3.88
CA GLU A 669 -27.56 -19.37 4.18
C GLU A 669 -28.35 -19.28 2.87
N ASP A 670 -29.39 -20.13 2.72
CA ASP A 670 -30.44 -20.03 1.69
C ASP A 670 -31.58 -19.22 2.32
N THR A 671 -31.76 -17.98 1.85
CA THR A 671 -32.73 -17.05 2.44
C THR A 671 -33.37 -16.17 1.37
N PHE A 672 -34.35 -15.35 1.78
CA PHE A 672 -35.02 -14.41 0.89
C PHE A 672 -34.55 -12.97 1.14
N GLU A 673 -34.58 -12.16 0.04
CA GLU A 673 -34.35 -10.74 0.15
C GLU A 673 -35.43 -10.11 1.04
N PRO A 674 -35.05 -9.43 2.13
CA PRO A 674 -36.02 -8.74 2.98
C PRO A 674 -36.74 -7.63 2.21
N ASN A 675 -38.03 -7.42 2.46
CA ASN A 675 -38.90 -6.39 1.84
C ASN A 675 -39.25 -6.54 0.36
N SER A 676 -38.96 -7.65 -0.31
CA SER A 676 -39.45 -7.89 -1.66
C SER A 676 -40.91 -8.36 -1.61
N THR A 677 -41.85 -7.44 -1.86
CA THR A 677 -43.30 -7.72 -1.74
C THR A 677 -43.91 -8.41 -2.98
N LYS A 678 -43.27 -8.38 -4.15
CA LYS A 678 -43.81 -8.92 -5.41
C LYS A 678 -42.98 -9.99 -6.08
N ASN A 679 -41.65 -10.01 -5.94
CA ASN A 679 -40.77 -11.06 -6.46
C ASN A 679 -39.76 -11.44 -5.36
N LYS A 680 -40.03 -12.58 -4.69
CA LYS A 680 -39.13 -13.08 -3.63
C LYS A 680 -37.81 -13.54 -4.27
N LYS A 681 -36.79 -12.71 -4.22
CA LYS A 681 -35.44 -13.09 -4.68
C LYS A 681 -34.76 -13.97 -3.64
N HIS A 682 -34.33 -15.14 -4.05
CA HIS A 682 -33.48 -16.00 -3.23
C HIS A 682 -32.05 -15.51 -3.21
N LEU A 683 -31.46 -15.51 -2.05
CA LEU A 683 -30.08 -15.13 -1.78
C LEU A 683 -29.34 -16.31 -1.16
N LEU A 684 -28.22 -16.68 -1.74
CA LEU A 684 -27.24 -17.57 -1.13
C LEU A 684 -26.14 -16.73 -0.48
N ILE A 685 -26.08 -16.71 0.84
CA ILE A 685 -25.12 -15.94 1.60
C ILE A 685 -24.01 -16.85 2.11
N PHE A 686 -22.80 -16.65 1.60
CA PHE A 686 -21.62 -17.38 1.99
C PHE A 686 -20.85 -16.60 3.07
N HIS A 687 -20.81 -17.10 4.29
CA HIS A 687 -19.96 -16.61 5.34
C HIS A 687 -18.58 -17.24 5.24
N SER A 688 -17.62 -16.55 4.63
CA SER A 688 -16.28 -17.03 4.33
C SER A 688 -15.22 -16.04 4.84
N MET A 689 -14.49 -16.45 5.91
CA MET A 689 -13.52 -15.60 6.61
C MET A 689 -12.15 -15.57 5.91
N PHE A 690 -12.12 -15.20 4.62
CA PHE A 690 -10.90 -15.24 3.81
C PHE A 690 -10.47 -13.86 3.29
N GLY A 691 -11.27 -12.83 3.55
CA GLY A 691 -11.03 -11.49 3.04
C GLY A 691 -11.50 -11.29 1.60
N ARG A 692 -11.73 -10.03 1.22
CA ARG A 692 -12.37 -9.64 -0.04
C ARG A 692 -11.66 -10.17 -1.28
N ARG A 693 -10.31 -10.21 -1.29
CA ARG A 693 -9.51 -10.63 -2.44
C ARG A 693 -9.74 -12.08 -2.84
N ILE A 694 -9.90 -12.94 -1.84
CA ILE A 694 -10.17 -14.37 -2.04
C ILE A 694 -11.67 -14.58 -2.29
N ASN A 695 -12.52 -13.90 -1.55
CA ASN A 695 -13.97 -13.96 -1.73
C ASN A 695 -14.40 -13.52 -3.12
N ASP A 696 -13.68 -12.60 -3.79
CA ASP A 696 -13.94 -12.22 -5.18
C ASP A 696 -13.72 -13.39 -6.15
N ILE A 697 -12.68 -14.20 -5.93
CA ILE A 697 -12.43 -15.41 -6.72
C ILE A 697 -13.52 -16.45 -6.47
N LEU A 698 -13.79 -16.77 -5.20
CA LEU A 698 -14.78 -17.78 -4.84
C LEU A 698 -16.16 -17.41 -5.37
N SER A 699 -16.59 -16.16 -5.16
CA SER A 699 -17.90 -15.70 -5.63
C SER A 699 -18.10 -15.83 -7.13
N ARG A 700 -17.05 -15.52 -7.92
CA ARG A 700 -17.11 -15.66 -9.38
C ARG A 700 -17.17 -17.11 -9.83
N ILE A 701 -16.42 -18.00 -9.19
CA ILE A 701 -16.41 -19.42 -9.50
C ILE A 701 -17.79 -20.02 -9.20
N PHE A 702 -18.32 -19.80 -8.00
CA PHE A 702 -19.65 -20.29 -7.62
C PHE A 702 -20.76 -19.68 -8.49
N ALA A 703 -20.67 -18.40 -8.85
CA ALA A 703 -21.63 -17.76 -9.73
C ALA A 703 -21.60 -18.32 -11.16
N MET A 704 -20.43 -18.69 -11.68
CA MET A 704 -20.29 -19.32 -13.00
C MET A 704 -20.92 -20.71 -13.02
N GLU A 705 -20.51 -21.59 -12.11
CA GLU A 705 -21.01 -22.96 -12.03
C GLU A 705 -22.52 -23.00 -11.80
N LEU A 706 -23.03 -22.20 -10.85
CA LEU A 706 -24.46 -22.07 -10.62
C LEU A 706 -25.18 -21.47 -11.84
N GLY A 707 -24.57 -20.50 -12.52
CA GLY A 707 -25.13 -19.87 -13.71
C GLY A 707 -25.25 -20.85 -14.88
N GLU A 708 -24.28 -21.76 -15.03
CA GLU A 708 -24.35 -22.86 -16.02
C GLU A 708 -25.43 -23.89 -15.66
N ILE A 709 -25.55 -24.27 -14.37
CA ILE A 709 -26.56 -25.22 -13.91
C ILE A 709 -27.99 -24.64 -14.06
N LEU A 710 -28.14 -23.35 -13.74
CA LEU A 710 -29.44 -22.67 -13.69
C LEU A 710 -29.81 -21.94 -14.99
N ASP A 711 -28.92 -21.91 -15.99
CA ASP A 711 -29.06 -21.18 -17.28
C ASP A 711 -29.44 -19.69 -17.08
N MET A 712 -28.73 -19.01 -16.14
CA MET A 712 -29.00 -17.60 -15.83
C MET A 712 -27.75 -16.85 -15.41
N ASN A 713 -27.78 -15.50 -15.54
CA ASN A 713 -26.75 -14.63 -14.96
C ASN A 713 -27.00 -14.44 -13.47
N ILE A 714 -25.95 -14.61 -12.66
CA ILE A 714 -26.01 -14.49 -11.20
C ILE A 714 -25.31 -13.19 -10.77
N ASP A 715 -26.03 -12.36 -10.03
CA ASP A 715 -25.46 -11.13 -9.44
C ASP A 715 -24.66 -11.46 -8.19
N ILE A 716 -23.50 -10.83 -8.08
CA ILE A 716 -22.56 -11.03 -6.96
C ILE A 716 -22.49 -9.77 -6.09
N ILE A 717 -22.64 -9.96 -4.78
CA ILE A 717 -22.37 -8.94 -3.76
C ILE A 717 -21.15 -9.39 -2.96
N LEU A 718 -20.09 -8.57 -2.96
CA LEU A 718 -18.79 -8.94 -2.41
C LEU A 718 -18.49 -8.20 -1.10
N SER A 719 -18.03 -8.94 -0.07
CA SER A 719 -17.63 -8.41 1.24
C SER A 719 -16.30 -9.02 1.72
N ASP A 720 -15.70 -8.42 2.74
CA ASP A 720 -14.53 -8.97 3.43
C ASP A 720 -14.86 -10.29 4.17
N ASN A 721 -16.09 -10.40 4.70
CA ASN A 721 -16.52 -11.53 5.55
C ASN A 721 -17.31 -12.61 4.77
N GLY A 722 -17.42 -12.46 3.44
CA GLY A 722 -18.14 -13.40 2.61
C GLY A 722 -18.64 -12.77 1.31
N PHE A 723 -19.61 -13.42 0.68
CA PHE A 723 -20.25 -12.92 -0.52
C PHE A 723 -21.70 -13.43 -0.62
N ILE A 724 -22.52 -12.77 -1.44
CA ILE A 724 -23.90 -13.13 -1.68
C ILE A 724 -24.10 -13.37 -3.17
N LEU A 725 -24.79 -14.43 -3.50
CA LEU A 725 -25.24 -14.74 -4.87
C LEU A 725 -26.77 -14.58 -4.94
N ASN A 726 -27.23 -13.71 -5.84
CA ASN A 726 -28.65 -13.52 -6.10
C ASN A 726 -29.09 -14.49 -7.21
N ILE A 727 -29.83 -15.53 -6.84
CA ILE A 727 -30.27 -16.60 -7.72
C ILE A 727 -31.73 -16.45 -8.20
N GLY A 728 -32.32 -15.25 -8.04
CA GLY A 728 -33.68 -14.97 -8.49
C GLY A 728 -34.76 -15.76 -7.73
N GLU A 729 -35.65 -16.43 -8.45
CA GLU A 729 -36.74 -17.24 -7.86
C GLU A 729 -36.40 -18.74 -7.76
N LEU A 730 -35.20 -19.14 -8.18
CA LEU A 730 -34.76 -20.52 -8.22
C LEU A 730 -34.34 -21.05 -6.85
N ILE A 731 -34.46 -22.36 -6.64
CA ILE A 731 -34.05 -23.03 -5.40
C ILE A 731 -32.78 -23.83 -5.66
N VAL A 732 -31.76 -23.59 -4.87
CA VAL A 732 -30.53 -24.38 -4.88
C VAL A 732 -30.61 -25.42 -3.75
N ASN A 733 -30.30 -26.66 -4.07
CA ASN A 733 -30.22 -27.74 -3.09
C ASN A 733 -28.74 -28.01 -2.70
N SER A 734 -28.53 -28.77 -1.61
CA SER A 734 -27.16 -29.09 -1.16
C SER A 734 -26.38 -29.90 -2.19
N GLN A 735 -27.05 -30.75 -2.97
CA GLN A 735 -26.41 -31.59 -4.01
C GLN A 735 -25.77 -30.75 -5.10
N MET A 736 -26.39 -29.63 -5.51
CA MET A 736 -25.81 -28.69 -6.49
C MET A 736 -24.53 -28.05 -5.96
N ILE A 737 -24.48 -27.65 -4.68
CA ILE A 737 -23.27 -27.11 -4.07
C ILE A 737 -22.18 -28.17 -3.95
N ASP A 738 -22.53 -29.39 -3.57
CA ASP A 738 -21.62 -30.54 -3.50
C ASP A 738 -21.03 -30.86 -4.89
N GLU A 739 -21.87 -30.82 -5.95
CA GLU A 739 -21.44 -30.99 -7.34
C GLU A 739 -20.48 -29.88 -7.78
N ILE A 740 -20.77 -28.62 -7.49
CA ILE A 740 -19.89 -27.49 -7.79
C ILE A 740 -18.54 -27.68 -7.13
N ILE A 741 -18.51 -28.00 -5.82
CA ILE A 741 -17.26 -28.19 -5.07
C ILE A 741 -16.46 -29.37 -5.63
N SER A 742 -17.13 -30.46 -6.06
CA SER A 742 -16.47 -31.62 -6.67
C SER A 742 -15.88 -31.31 -8.04
N ASN A 743 -16.55 -30.49 -8.84
CA ASN A 743 -16.16 -30.13 -10.21
C ASN A 743 -15.04 -29.10 -10.25
N ILE A 744 -14.92 -28.24 -9.22
CA ILE A 744 -13.85 -27.25 -9.13
C ILE A 744 -12.52 -27.95 -8.89
N SER A 745 -11.69 -28.05 -9.94
CA SER A 745 -10.29 -28.48 -9.82
C SER A 745 -9.36 -27.27 -9.89
N SER A 746 -8.26 -27.34 -9.16
CA SER A 746 -7.25 -26.25 -9.14
C SER A 746 -6.70 -25.91 -10.53
N ALA A 747 -6.67 -26.89 -11.45
CA ALA A 747 -6.21 -26.70 -12.82
C ALA A 747 -7.15 -25.86 -13.69
N ASN A 748 -8.47 -25.90 -13.43
CA ASN A 748 -9.48 -25.23 -14.26
C ASN A 748 -9.78 -23.79 -13.82
N ILE A 749 -9.54 -23.45 -12.56
CA ILE A 749 -9.92 -22.17 -11.95
C ILE A 749 -9.37 -20.97 -12.72
N SER A 750 -8.09 -21.02 -13.10
CA SER A 750 -7.46 -19.92 -13.84
C SER A 750 -8.09 -19.69 -15.20
N THR A 751 -8.45 -20.77 -15.91
CA THR A 751 -9.09 -20.71 -17.23
C THR A 751 -10.52 -20.20 -17.14
N MET A 752 -11.29 -20.71 -16.18
CA MET A 752 -12.66 -20.28 -15.89
C MET A 752 -12.72 -18.80 -15.58
N LEU A 753 -11.86 -18.33 -14.66
CA LEU A 753 -11.81 -16.92 -14.29
C LEU A 753 -11.38 -16.01 -15.45
N LYS A 754 -10.41 -16.40 -16.26
CA LYS A 754 -10.00 -15.64 -17.44
C LYS A 754 -11.17 -15.44 -18.41
N HIS A 755 -11.99 -16.48 -18.61
CA HIS A 755 -13.16 -16.40 -19.47
C HIS A 755 -14.21 -15.43 -18.90
N ASN A 756 -14.52 -15.54 -17.62
CA ASN A 756 -15.50 -14.69 -16.93
C ASN A 756 -15.07 -13.21 -16.91
N ILE A 757 -13.80 -12.94 -16.54
CA ILE A 757 -13.29 -11.59 -16.37
C ILE A 757 -13.18 -10.85 -17.72
N ARG A 758 -13.03 -11.56 -18.83
CA ARG A 758 -12.71 -10.99 -20.16
C ARG A 758 -13.61 -9.84 -20.60
N LYS A 759 -14.90 -9.93 -20.36
CA LYS A 759 -15.89 -8.93 -20.78
C LYS A 759 -16.20 -7.86 -19.72
N THR A 760 -15.61 -7.95 -18.53
CA THR A 760 -15.93 -7.08 -17.41
C THR A 760 -15.26 -5.69 -17.51
N GLU A 761 -15.83 -4.70 -16.85
CA GLU A 761 -15.24 -3.36 -16.71
C GLU A 761 -13.89 -3.41 -15.97
N LEU A 762 -13.72 -4.38 -15.06
CA LEU A 762 -12.45 -4.64 -14.39
C LEU A 762 -11.33 -4.91 -15.40
N MET A 763 -11.59 -5.81 -16.38
CA MET A 763 -10.65 -6.13 -17.44
C MET A 763 -10.30 -4.90 -18.29
N LYS A 764 -11.30 -4.13 -18.71
CA LYS A 764 -11.12 -2.93 -19.54
C LYS A 764 -10.28 -1.88 -18.82
N ARG A 765 -10.56 -1.63 -17.53
CA ARG A 765 -9.80 -0.67 -16.69
C ARG A 765 -8.35 -1.13 -16.50
N ARG A 766 -8.13 -2.40 -16.14
CA ARG A 766 -6.77 -2.91 -15.89
C ARG A 766 -5.96 -3.03 -17.16
N PHE A 767 -6.57 -3.45 -18.27
CA PHE A 767 -5.87 -3.45 -19.56
C PHE A 767 -5.42 -2.05 -19.96
N ARG A 768 -6.22 -0.99 -19.75
CA ARG A 768 -5.78 0.39 -19.96
C ARG A 768 -4.51 0.73 -19.16
N HIS A 769 -4.47 0.35 -17.87
CA HIS A 769 -3.30 0.60 -17.03
C HIS A 769 -2.06 -0.15 -17.51
N VAL A 770 -2.22 -1.43 -17.84
CA VAL A 770 -1.14 -2.28 -18.37
C VAL A 770 -0.67 -1.77 -19.74
N ALA A 771 -1.60 -1.46 -20.65
CA ALA A 771 -1.30 -0.89 -21.97
C ALA A 771 -0.56 0.45 -21.87
N GLY A 772 -0.94 1.29 -20.89
CA GLY A 772 -0.23 2.56 -20.62
C GLY A 772 1.19 2.34 -20.12
N ARG A 773 1.38 1.44 -19.12
CA ARG A 773 2.71 1.10 -18.60
C ARG A 773 3.57 0.40 -19.64
N GLY A 774 2.97 -0.49 -20.45
CA GLY A 774 3.66 -1.20 -21.53
C GLY A 774 3.92 -0.36 -22.80
N PHE A 775 3.66 0.95 -22.80
CA PHE A 775 3.83 1.84 -23.96
C PHE A 775 2.96 1.48 -25.18
N MET A 776 1.88 0.74 -25.01
CA MET A 776 0.91 0.45 -26.05
C MET A 776 -0.01 1.66 -26.28
N VAL A 777 -0.51 2.24 -25.20
CA VAL A 777 -1.30 3.47 -25.20
C VAL A 777 -0.50 4.55 -24.48
N LEU A 778 -0.05 5.56 -25.22
CA LEU A 778 0.79 6.63 -24.66
C LEU A 778 -0.05 7.61 -23.85
N ARG A 779 0.51 8.07 -22.72
CA ARG A 779 -0.06 9.13 -21.86
C ARG A 779 0.27 10.53 -22.39
N ASN A 780 1.46 10.65 -23.01
CA ASN A 780 1.96 11.88 -23.60
C ASN A 780 2.50 11.60 -24.99
N TYR A 781 2.13 12.44 -25.94
CA TYR A 781 2.65 12.38 -27.30
C TYR A 781 3.10 13.76 -27.78
N LYS A 782 4.35 13.88 -28.20
CA LYS A 782 4.99 15.14 -28.65
C LYS A 782 4.81 16.31 -27.64
N GLY A 783 4.88 16.03 -26.34
CA GLY A 783 4.73 17.03 -25.28
C GLY A 783 3.29 17.33 -24.86
N ASN A 784 2.30 16.83 -25.58
CA ASN A 784 0.89 17.01 -25.23
C ASN A 784 0.36 15.81 -24.43
N LYS A 785 -0.34 16.08 -23.33
CA LYS A 785 -1.00 15.05 -22.51
C LYS A 785 -2.23 14.52 -23.25
N ILE A 786 -2.34 13.19 -23.37
CA ILE A 786 -3.53 12.53 -23.92
C ILE A 786 -4.54 12.33 -22.79
N GLY A 787 -5.76 12.86 -22.97
CA GLY A 787 -6.84 12.74 -21.99
C GLY A 787 -7.20 11.27 -21.72
N VAL A 788 -7.55 10.97 -20.47
CA VAL A 788 -7.81 9.58 -19.99
C VAL A 788 -8.96 8.92 -20.77
N ARG A 789 -10.01 9.67 -21.11
CA ARG A 789 -11.12 9.17 -21.95
C ARG A 789 -10.64 8.65 -23.30
N LYS A 790 -9.70 9.38 -23.95
CA LYS A 790 -9.11 8.94 -25.23
C LYS A 790 -8.22 7.71 -25.04
N GLN A 791 -7.45 7.65 -23.95
CA GLN A 791 -6.68 6.46 -23.60
C GLN A 791 -7.59 5.26 -23.38
N GLN A 792 -8.74 5.44 -22.71
CA GLN A 792 -9.72 4.38 -22.46
C GLN A 792 -10.34 3.84 -23.75
N LEU A 793 -10.81 4.74 -24.64
CA LEU A 793 -11.35 4.33 -25.94
C LEU A 793 -10.33 3.55 -26.77
N ASN A 794 -9.09 4.07 -26.89
CA ASN A 794 -8.04 3.38 -27.63
C ASN A 794 -7.73 2.00 -27.05
N SER A 795 -7.61 1.89 -25.71
CA SER A 795 -7.33 0.61 -25.07
C SER A 795 -8.48 -0.40 -25.24
N GLN A 796 -9.74 0.04 -25.23
CA GLN A 796 -10.90 -0.84 -25.46
C GLN A 796 -10.96 -1.36 -26.90
N MET A 797 -10.60 -0.51 -27.89
CA MET A 797 -10.52 -0.95 -29.31
C MET A 797 -9.43 -2.01 -29.47
N ILE A 798 -8.24 -1.76 -28.94
CA ILE A 798 -7.12 -2.73 -28.96
C ILE A 798 -7.53 -4.04 -28.26
N LEU A 799 -8.18 -3.95 -27.10
CA LEU A 799 -8.56 -5.13 -26.32
C LEU A 799 -9.55 -6.04 -27.08
N LYS A 800 -10.40 -5.48 -27.94
CA LYS A 800 -11.34 -6.27 -28.75
C LYS A 800 -10.61 -7.13 -29.78
N ASP A 801 -9.57 -6.56 -30.39
CA ASP A 801 -8.91 -7.21 -31.53
C ASP A 801 -7.70 -8.06 -31.13
N ILE A 802 -7.18 -7.86 -29.88
CA ILE A 802 -5.95 -8.49 -29.44
C ILE A 802 -6.05 -10.02 -29.37
N ASP A 803 -7.25 -10.57 -29.08
CA ASP A 803 -7.48 -12.03 -29.05
C ASP A 803 -7.38 -12.67 -30.45
N GLN A 804 -7.70 -11.91 -31.50
CA GLN A 804 -7.58 -12.36 -32.88
C GLN A 804 -6.13 -12.31 -33.34
N ILE A 805 -5.34 -11.39 -32.74
CA ILE A 805 -3.92 -11.23 -33.05
C ILE A 805 -3.10 -12.33 -32.35
N ASP A 806 -3.24 -12.47 -31.03
CA ASP A 806 -2.55 -13.50 -30.23
C ASP A 806 -3.15 -13.60 -28.83
N LYS A 807 -3.72 -14.77 -28.51
CA LYS A 807 -4.24 -15.08 -27.15
C LYS A 807 -3.16 -15.04 -26.07
N ASN A 808 -1.88 -15.22 -26.44
CA ASN A 808 -0.73 -15.19 -25.53
C ASN A 808 0.00 -13.87 -25.54
N PHE A 809 -0.61 -12.82 -26.09
CA PHE A 809 -0.01 -11.49 -26.16
C PHE A 809 0.50 -11.01 -24.77
N PRO A 810 1.75 -10.52 -24.65
CA PRO A 810 2.38 -10.22 -23.37
C PRO A 810 1.57 -9.32 -22.44
N LEU A 811 1.03 -8.20 -22.94
CA LEU A 811 0.27 -7.27 -22.10
C LEU A 811 -1.13 -7.79 -21.75
N LEU A 812 -1.70 -8.70 -22.53
CA LEU A 812 -2.92 -9.40 -22.19
C LEU A 812 -2.67 -10.40 -21.04
N LYS A 813 -1.62 -11.21 -21.14
CA LYS A 813 -1.15 -12.08 -20.05
C LYS A 813 -0.89 -11.29 -18.77
N GLU A 814 -0.20 -10.17 -18.88
CA GLU A 814 0.09 -9.29 -17.75
C GLU A 814 -1.19 -8.73 -17.10
N THR A 815 -2.20 -8.40 -17.91
CA THR A 815 -3.47 -7.91 -17.37
C THR A 815 -4.17 -8.99 -16.54
N TYR A 816 -4.21 -10.23 -17.03
CA TYR A 816 -4.75 -11.35 -16.25
C TYR A 816 -3.90 -11.63 -15.00
N ARG A 817 -2.56 -11.60 -15.10
CA ARG A 817 -1.67 -11.76 -13.95
C ARG A 817 -1.98 -10.69 -12.88
N GLU A 818 -2.04 -9.41 -13.27
CA GLU A 818 -2.33 -8.31 -12.34
C GLU A 818 -3.71 -8.49 -11.67
N ILE A 819 -4.74 -8.90 -12.42
CA ILE A 819 -6.07 -9.13 -11.85
C ILE A 819 -6.06 -10.30 -10.88
N LEU A 820 -5.55 -11.45 -11.30
CA LEU A 820 -5.67 -12.70 -10.54
C LEU A 820 -4.70 -12.78 -9.34
N TYR A 821 -3.51 -12.15 -9.42
CA TYR A 821 -2.48 -12.26 -8.38
C TYR A 821 -2.29 -10.97 -7.57
N ASP A 822 -2.39 -9.78 -8.19
CA ASP A 822 -2.15 -8.52 -7.47
C ASP A 822 -3.44 -7.93 -6.88
N LEU A 823 -4.59 -8.02 -7.57
CA LEU A 823 -5.89 -7.54 -7.06
C LEU A 823 -6.64 -8.61 -6.28
N MET A 824 -6.68 -9.81 -6.83
CA MET A 824 -7.18 -11.02 -6.19
C MET A 824 -6.01 -11.76 -5.54
N ASP A 825 -6.28 -12.86 -4.86
CA ASP A 825 -5.25 -13.72 -4.26
C ASP A 825 -5.43 -15.17 -4.73
N MET A 826 -5.06 -15.40 -5.98
CA MET A 826 -5.24 -16.69 -6.64
C MET A 826 -4.55 -17.85 -5.91
N PRO A 827 -3.28 -17.72 -5.45
CA PRO A 827 -2.62 -18.83 -4.76
C PRO A 827 -3.36 -19.29 -3.51
N ARG A 828 -3.81 -18.32 -2.67
CA ARG A 828 -4.57 -18.64 -1.46
C ARG A 828 -5.98 -19.17 -1.77
N ALA A 829 -6.63 -18.64 -2.80
CA ALA A 829 -7.94 -19.16 -3.23
C ALA A 829 -7.83 -20.61 -3.68
N GLN A 830 -6.79 -20.98 -4.43
CA GLN A 830 -6.52 -22.36 -4.83
C GLN A 830 -6.28 -23.26 -3.61
N GLN A 831 -5.51 -22.80 -2.63
CA GLN A 831 -5.28 -23.53 -1.39
C GLN A 831 -6.59 -23.76 -0.61
N ILE A 832 -7.43 -22.74 -0.49
CA ILE A 832 -8.73 -22.84 0.21
C ILE A 832 -9.66 -23.84 -0.50
N LEU A 833 -9.75 -23.79 -1.82
CA LEU A 833 -10.57 -24.75 -2.58
C LEU A 833 -10.03 -26.18 -2.41
N TYR A 834 -8.73 -26.35 -2.38
CA TYR A 834 -8.10 -27.63 -2.07
C TYR A 834 -8.47 -28.09 -0.65
N ASP A 835 -8.36 -27.20 0.35
CA ASP A 835 -8.66 -27.52 1.75
C ASP A 835 -10.18 -27.82 1.97
N ILE A 836 -11.07 -27.19 1.18
CA ILE A 836 -12.50 -27.55 1.16
C ILE A 836 -12.69 -28.97 0.59
N LYS A 837 -12.04 -29.30 -0.51
CA LYS A 837 -12.12 -30.62 -1.14
C LYS A 837 -11.57 -31.72 -0.23
N GLU A 838 -10.49 -31.47 0.49
CA GLU A 838 -9.89 -32.39 1.46
C GLU A 838 -10.67 -32.46 2.79
N GLY A 839 -11.76 -31.69 2.93
CA GLY A 839 -12.58 -31.67 4.15
C GLY A 839 -11.94 -30.99 5.37
N LYS A 840 -10.79 -30.31 5.19
CA LYS A 840 -10.18 -29.50 6.23
C LYS A 840 -11.01 -28.25 6.56
N ILE A 841 -11.58 -27.61 5.51
CA ILE A 841 -12.56 -26.56 5.63
C ILE A 841 -13.93 -27.19 5.30
N LYS A 842 -14.81 -27.22 6.29
CA LYS A 842 -16.16 -27.75 6.15
C LYS A 842 -17.11 -26.66 5.68
N TYR A 843 -18.23 -27.04 5.09
CA TYR A 843 -19.34 -26.14 4.81
C TYR A 843 -20.66 -26.74 5.31
N LYS A 844 -21.62 -25.86 5.60
CA LYS A 844 -22.95 -26.25 6.01
C LYS A 844 -23.99 -25.31 5.43
N ILE A 845 -25.01 -25.88 4.78
CA ILE A 845 -26.12 -25.13 4.20
C ILE A 845 -27.28 -25.16 5.20
N ILE A 846 -27.88 -24.00 5.43
CA ILE A 846 -29.08 -23.84 6.25
C ILE A 846 -30.12 -23.00 5.51
N LYS A 847 -31.41 -23.32 5.70
CA LYS A 847 -32.48 -22.47 5.24
C LYS A 847 -32.91 -21.54 6.37
N THR A 848 -32.96 -20.25 6.06
CA THR A 848 -33.38 -19.22 7.01
C THR A 848 -34.50 -18.38 6.43
N LYS A 849 -35.42 -17.91 7.28
CA LYS A 849 -36.52 -17.05 6.87
C LYS A 849 -36.03 -15.65 6.51
N PHE A 850 -35.06 -15.17 7.23
CA PHE A 850 -34.39 -13.88 7.05
C PHE A 850 -32.88 -14.07 7.16
N PRO A 851 -32.06 -13.17 6.59
CA PRO A 851 -30.62 -13.19 6.77
C PRO A 851 -30.23 -13.14 8.25
N SER A 852 -29.21 -13.90 8.62
CA SER A 852 -28.71 -13.93 10.00
C SER A 852 -28.05 -12.62 10.43
N PRO A 853 -27.87 -12.37 11.73
CA PRO A 853 -27.19 -11.16 12.21
C PRO A 853 -25.83 -10.90 11.58
N PHE A 854 -25.02 -11.93 11.30
CA PHE A 854 -23.71 -11.78 10.66
C PHE A 854 -23.80 -11.48 9.15
N ALA A 855 -24.94 -11.69 8.52
CA ALA A 855 -25.19 -11.37 7.10
C ALA A 855 -25.57 -9.89 6.87
N HIS A 856 -26.07 -9.19 7.90
CA HIS A 856 -26.66 -7.85 7.75
C HIS A 856 -25.69 -6.84 7.09
N LYS A 857 -24.44 -6.80 7.51
CA LYS A 857 -23.44 -5.88 6.94
C LYS A 857 -23.16 -6.16 5.46
N MET A 858 -23.15 -7.44 5.06
CA MET A 858 -22.94 -7.84 3.65
C MET A 858 -24.05 -7.30 2.76
N LEU A 859 -25.31 -7.36 3.23
CA LEU A 859 -26.48 -6.86 2.51
C LEU A 859 -26.47 -5.33 2.37
N ILE A 860 -26.12 -4.61 3.44
CA ILE A 860 -26.08 -3.13 3.44
C ILE A 860 -25.04 -2.58 2.48
N PHE A 861 -23.85 -3.14 2.43
CA PHE A 861 -22.77 -2.66 1.56
C PHE A 861 -22.86 -3.16 0.11
N GLY A 862 -23.60 -4.23 -0.12
CA GLY A 862 -23.57 -4.93 -1.40
C GLY A 862 -24.52 -4.48 -2.47
N GLY A 863 -25.58 -3.77 -2.17
CA GLY A 863 -26.58 -3.62 -3.20
C GLY A 863 -27.50 -2.41 -3.11
N LEU A 864 -27.44 -1.68 -2.04
CA LEU A 864 -28.42 -0.64 -1.81
C LEU A 864 -27.77 0.74 -1.85
N SER A 865 -27.30 1.10 -3.04
CA SER A 865 -26.95 2.49 -3.39
C SER A 865 -28.09 3.50 -3.14
N ASN A 866 -29.27 3.04 -2.75
CA ASN A 866 -30.48 3.83 -2.50
C ASN A 866 -31.02 3.77 -1.04
N ILE A 867 -30.39 3.01 -0.13
CA ILE A 867 -30.80 3.06 1.29
C ILE A 867 -29.97 4.16 1.98
N THR A 868 -30.66 5.23 2.37
CA THR A 868 -30.09 6.24 3.29
C THR A 868 -29.78 5.59 4.64
N LEU A 869 -28.78 6.13 5.37
CA LEU A 869 -28.38 5.61 6.70
C LEU A 869 -29.57 5.47 7.68
N GLU A 870 -30.62 6.27 7.51
CA GLU A 870 -31.85 6.20 8.31
C GLU A 870 -32.65 4.90 8.09
N ASN A 871 -32.68 4.38 6.88
CA ASN A 871 -33.37 3.10 6.57
C ASN A 871 -32.61 1.88 7.04
N THR A 872 -31.30 1.98 7.24
CA THR A 872 -30.44 0.88 7.70
C THR A 872 -30.80 0.39 9.09
N GLN A 873 -31.21 1.30 10.00
CA GLN A 873 -31.62 0.92 11.37
C GLN A 873 -32.97 0.26 11.41
N GLN A 874 -33.96 0.74 10.63
CA GLN A 874 -35.25 0.07 10.51
C GLN A 874 -35.12 -1.35 9.99
N TYR A 875 -34.16 -1.58 9.09
CA TYR A 875 -33.85 -2.88 8.56
C TYR A 875 -33.21 -3.84 9.59
N LEU A 876 -32.40 -3.31 10.50
CA LEU A 876 -31.76 -4.10 11.56
C LEU A 876 -32.68 -4.38 12.75
N GLN A 877 -33.77 -3.61 12.92
CA GLN A 877 -34.73 -3.73 14.03
C GLN A 877 -35.90 -4.69 13.72
N ASN A 878 -36.22 -4.91 12.44
CA ASN A 878 -37.24 -5.87 11.97
C ASN A 878 -36.61 -7.26 11.72
#